data_2666ecde2149290c18e76064c883235f
#
_entry.id   2666ecde2149290c18e76064c883235f
#
_cell.length_a   1.000
_cell.length_b   1.000
_cell.length_c   1.000
_cell.angle_alpha   90.00
_cell.angle_beta   90.00
_cell.angle_gamma   90.00
#
_symmetry.space_group_name_H-M   'P 1'
#
loop_
_entity.id
_entity.type
_entity.pdbx_description
1 polymer ?
#
loop_
_entity_poly.entity_id
_entity_poly.type
_entity_poly.pdbx_seq_one_letter_code
_entity_poly.pdbx_strand_id
1 'polypeptide(L)'
;GELKGYRVKGGKVTVGQKGMDNSQSDYTDIIAEKAEIKGGVWSKKGIKVTTGKNKVDRTNDSVVYVGDKNTDNTDRTSDTQGENQSYSVDVSQLGGMYSEKIHLVDNGQGLGVRNVGHIGASAGSVKIDSQGKIVNEGFIGGSENAQLNAKKNIENRGTVYAKAQAQLNAQNIDNKQGVIAGKQVQLNANNVDNRKQSDKGSLIVASDKVSVKAKNVDNQGTKANSKTEQGIRGAQVAIIADNLSNQQGGIYTDEHANINITTTIDNKDGEIEASKSIELTAKTLANDGSVKTKGDLTVHLQDGLVLNNAFQAGGSLDFKTQGNLTNNSQLRVGNKLSVQAENIENTKEAEISGDETFITTNNLTNRGLIDGALTVAKAVTINNLGTGRIYGDHLALQGDTLNNLEEDNKSAVIAARERLDIGVDRVLNRNESTLLSMGKIHVGKALDENNQATGKSTYVHNYNGVIEALNLYDNAKNKAITFNTGTVENKHFFLETENVDISSTPVFEYRIGNDSTIYGKDSGVYKVKQDDKSHFAGLNKEIKDLYYIYSPDGKIESDNWHEYDYTRTVNETVVLNPKYQEGKILSGGGIDFNDAHLDNQDSKVIAGGLIQIADGQLHNDEFKGRSIVTDAGRLTAFYKGKKKRKWDRYDTTKSDTSIYYKQNESVKDLGVFAYKENVAPEFTNNGVANKGDVGDVVLNHLTQSLDKSALYNVNPNAPKGYVIETDPRFANKQKWLSSD
;
A
#
# COMPACT_ATOMS: atom_id res chain seq x y z
N GLY A 1 -76.70 27.80 21.54
CA GLY A 1 -75.92 27.14 20.49
C GLY A 1 -74.50 26.94 20.90
N GLU A 2 -74.00 25.76 20.71
CA GLU A 2 -72.63 25.40 21.07
C GLU A 2 -71.67 25.99 19.99
N LEU A 3 -70.65 26.65 20.44
CA LEU A 3 -69.60 27.22 19.59
C LEU A 3 -68.74 26.08 18.97
N LYS A 4 -68.89 25.89 17.66
CA LYS A 4 -68.20 24.79 16.95
C LYS A 4 -66.81 25.15 16.39
N GLY A 5 -66.53 26.45 16.28
CA GLY A 5 -65.24 26.87 15.73
C GLY A 5 -65.13 28.36 15.48
N TYR A 6 -64.00 28.74 14.88
CA TYR A 6 -63.65 30.13 14.56
C TYR A 6 -63.36 30.27 13.07
N ARG A 7 -63.62 31.40 12.49
CA ARG A 7 -63.19 31.79 11.16
C ARG A 7 -62.45 33.10 11.24
N VAL A 8 -61.13 33.05 10.97
CA VAL A 8 -60.31 34.23 11.00
C VAL A 8 -60.14 34.79 9.61
N LYS A 9 -60.55 36.02 9.44
CA LYS A 9 -60.46 36.77 8.16
C LYS A 9 -59.30 37.76 8.15
N GLY A 10 -58.78 38.12 9.29
CA GLY A 10 -57.73 39.09 9.47
C GLY A 10 -57.55 39.44 10.95
N GLY A 11 -56.63 40.30 11.25
CA GLY A 11 -56.41 40.83 12.59
C GLY A 11 -55.17 40.30 13.27
N LYS A 12 -54.72 41.09 14.22
CA LYS A 12 -53.51 40.83 14.97
C LYS A 12 -53.80 40.87 16.45
N VAL A 13 -53.30 39.86 17.20
CA VAL A 13 -53.22 39.87 18.66
C VAL A 13 -51.84 40.34 19.09
N THR A 14 -51.76 41.34 19.94
CA THR A 14 -50.52 41.84 20.51
C THR A 14 -50.59 41.68 22.04
N VAL A 15 -49.62 40.91 22.59
CA VAL A 15 -49.35 40.86 24.02
C VAL A 15 -48.28 41.93 24.30
N GLY A 16 -48.60 42.98 25.01
CA GLY A 16 -47.69 44.08 25.33
C GLY A 16 -46.59 43.65 26.30
N GLN A 17 -45.66 44.59 26.59
CA GLN A 17 -44.48 44.31 27.43
C GLN A 17 -44.83 43.85 28.86
N LYS A 18 -45.98 44.23 29.37
CA LYS A 18 -46.45 43.76 30.71
C LYS A 18 -46.82 42.28 30.74
N GLY A 19 -46.98 41.70 29.54
CA GLY A 19 -47.36 40.29 29.41
C GLY A 19 -48.83 40.00 29.68
N MET A 20 -49.13 38.70 29.74
CA MET A 20 -50.48 38.20 30.04
C MET A 20 -50.30 37.02 31.04
N ASP A 21 -50.70 37.27 32.29
CA ASP A 21 -50.64 36.25 33.33
C ASP A 21 -51.92 35.46 33.40
N ASN A 22 -51.96 34.31 32.76
CA ASN A 22 -53.06 33.34 32.84
C ASN A 22 -52.64 32.11 33.68
N SER A 23 -51.72 32.28 34.63
CA SER A 23 -51.21 31.17 35.44
C SER A 23 -52.29 30.45 36.29
N GLN A 24 -53.43 31.07 36.47
CA GLN A 24 -54.60 30.46 37.16
C GLN A 24 -55.52 29.69 36.18
N SER A 25 -55.32 29.86 34.90
CA SER A 25 -56.12 29.18 33.86
C SER A 25 -55.35 27.96 33.32
N ASP A 26 -56.06 26.87 33.09
CA ASP A 26 -55.46 25.65 32.56
C ASP A 26 -54.94 25.86 31.15
N TYR A 27 -55.71 26.57 30.29
CA TYR A 27 -55.35 26.73 28.87
C TYR A 27 -55.53 28.19 28.42
N THR A 28 -54.61 28.59 27.52
CA THR A 28 -54.70 29.86 26.81
C THR A 28 -54.64 29.59 25.30
N ASP A 29 -55.66 29.99 24.56
CA ASP A 29 -55.73 29.93 23.10
C ASP A 29 -55.64 31.33 22.53
N ILE A 30 -54.68 31.56 21.62
CA ILE A 30 -54.57 32.77 20.83
C ILE A 30 -54.84 32.38 19.37
N ILE A 31 -55.94 32.92 18.83
CA ILE A 31 -56.36 32.61 17.47
C ILE A 31 -56.48 33.94 16.73
N ALA A 32 -55.64 34.18 15.73
CA ALA A 32 -55.60 35.41 14.97
C ALA A 32 -54.93 35.19 13.60
N GLU A 33 -55.00 36.17 12.72
CA GLU A 33 -54.12 36.13 11.53
C GLU A 33 -52.66 36.24 11.91
N LYS A 34 -52.34 37.13 12.86
CA LYS A 34 -50.96 37.35 13.37
C LYS A 34 -50.97 37.49 14.89
N ALA A 35 -49.89 37.08 15.54
CA ALA A 35 -49.67 37.23 16.96
C ALA A 35 -48.28 37.83 17.25
N GLU A 36 -48.27 38.95 17.97
CA GLU A 36 -47.03 39.58 18.46
C GLU A 36 -46.96 39.41 19.98
N ILE A 37 -45.89 38.80 20.47
CA ILE A 37 -45.69 38.52 21.90
C ILE A 37 -44.50 39.34 22.39
N LYS A 38 -44.75 40.47 23.01
CA LYS A 38 -43.75 41.43 23.51
C LYS A 38 -43.47 41.28 25.00
N GLY A 39 -44.27 40.52 25.72
CA GLY A 39 -44.08 40.17 27.13
C GLY A 39 -44.41 38.72 27.36
N GLY A 40 -44.26 38.24 28.59
CA GLY A 40 -44.51 36.85 28.94
C GLY A 40 -46.01 36.51 28.87
N VAL A 41 -46.32 35.34 28.31
CA VAL A 41 -47.63 34.69 28.38
C VAL A 41 -47.52 33.48 29.29
N TRP A 42 -48.34 33.45 30.31
CA TRP A 42 -48.30 32.39 31.35
C TRP A 42 -49.63 31.63 31.34
N SER A 43 -49.60 30.34 31.30
CA SER A 43 -50.74 29.46 31.46
C SER A 43 -50.35 28.19 32.16
N LYS A 44 -51.28 27.54 32.89
CA LYS A 44 -50.95 26.41 33.72
C LYS A 44 -50.60 25.14 32.91
N LYS A 45 -51.55 24.66 32.12
CA LYS A 45 -51.39 23.37 31.39
C LYS A 45 -51.01 23.50 29.94
N GLY A 46 -51.43 24.54 29.29
CA GLY A 46 -51.15 24.67 27.85
C GLY A 46 -51.39 26.06 27.28
N ILE A 47 -50.54 26.42 26.33
CA ILE A 47 -50.70 27.57 25.43
C ILE A 47 -50.77 27.05 24.04
N LYS A 48 -51.82 27.47 23.30
CA LYS A 48 -51.92 27.23 21.87
C LYS A 48 -52.05 28.56 21.14
N VAL A 49 -51.26 28.75 20.11
CA VAL A 49 -51.33 29.91 19.23
C VAL A 49 -51.59 29.40 17.81
N THR A 50 -52.67 29.87 17.21
CA THR A 50 -53.04 29.52 15.83
C THR A 50 -53.13 30.79 14.99
N THR A 51 -52.29 30.88 13.97
CA THR A 51 -52.21 32.06 13.11
C THR A 51 -52.53 31.73 11.66
N GLY A 52 -52.97 32.71 10.92
CA GLY A 52 -53.40 32.63 9.53
C GLY A 52 -54.88 32.93 9.34
N LYS A 53 -55.29 33.12 8.10
CA LYS A 53 -56.72 33.24 7.70
C LYS A 53 -57.35 31.85 7.65
N ASN A 54 -57.80 31.36 8.80
CA ASN A 54 -58.14 29.94 8.97
C ASN A 54 -59.63 29.78 9.37
N LYS A 55 -60.14 28.60 9.05
CA LYS A 55 -61.30 28.03 9.73
C LYS A 55 -60.71 27.03 10.78
N VAL A 56 -61.01 27.31 12.05
CA VAL A 56 -60.50 26.47 13.18
C VAL A 56 -61.71 25.76 13.78
N ASP A 57 -61.64 24.42 13.81
CA ASP A 57 -62.70 23.59 14.39
C ASP A 57 -62.31 23.24 15.83
N ARG A 58 -63.23 23.54 16.78
CA ARG A 58 -62.96 23.24 18.21
C ARG A 58 -63.14 21.79 18.58
N THR A 59 -63.82 21.00 17.78
CA THR A 59 -64.16 19.63 18.11
C THR A 59 -62.99 18.67 17.75
N ASN A 60 -62.33 18.93 16.63
CA ASN A 60 -61.28 18.05 16.12
C ASN A 60 -59.93 18.75 15.91
N ASP A 61 -59.78 20.00 16.40
CA ASP A 61 -58.56 20.81 16.23
C ASP A 61 -58.11 21.02 14.77
N SER A 62 -59.00 20.80 13.82
CA SER A 62 -58.73 21.01 12.40
C SER A 62 -58.49 22.49 12.12
N VAL A 63 -57.42 22.80 11.39
CA VAL A 63 -57.04 24.14 10.93
C VAL A 63 -56.94 24.12 9.41
N VAL A 64 -57.88 24.82 8.75
CA VAL A 64 -57.94 24.87 7.31
C VAL A 64 -57.79 26.32 6.85
N TYR A 65 -56.86 26.57 5.95
CA TYR A 65 -56.64 27.88 5.36
C TYR A 65 -57.85 28.26 4.47
N VAL A 66 -58.42 29.44 4.68
CA VAL A 66 -59.59 29.96 3.95
C VAL A 66 -59.33 31.34 3.34
N GLY A 67 -58.06 31.78 3.34
CA GLY A 67 -57.65 33.03 2.70
C GLY A 67 -57.60 32.92 1.17
N ASP A 68 -57.30 34.04 0.50
CA ASP A 68 -57.19 34.09 -0.94
C ASP A 68 -55.96 33.41 -1.45
N LYS A 69 -56.09 32.29 -2.20
CA LYS A 69 -55.03 31.50 -2.75
C LYS A 69 -54.25 32.14 -3.90
N ASN A 70 -54.74 33.21 -4.48
CA ASN A 70 -54.13 33.91 -5.60
C ASN A 70 -52.91 34.73 -5.21
N THR A 71 -52.60 34.81 -3.92
CA THR A 71 -51.37 35.43 -3.39
C THR A 71 -50.23 34.42 -3.10
N ASP A 72 -50.46 33.14 -3.47
CA ASP A 72 -49.49 32.04 -3.18
C ASP A 72 -48.21 32.09 -4.01
N ASN A 73 -48.05 33.02 -4.96
CA ASN A 73 -46.85 33.14 -5.79
C ASN A 73 -45.72 33.97 -5.15
N THR A 74 -45.88 34.45 -3.93
CA THR A 74 -44.83 35.12 -3.21
C THR A 74 -43.94 34.10 -2.48
N ASP A 75 -42.66 34.08 -2.82
CA ASP A 75 -41.65 33.31 -2.12
C ASP A 75 -41.62 33.71 -0.65
N ARG A 76 -42.12 32.83 0.22
CA ARG A 76 -42.15 33.04 1.67
C ARG A 76 -40.77 33.10 2.32
N THR A 77 -39.73 32.76 1.57
CA THR A 77 -38.33 32.77 2.06
C THR A 77 -37.58 34.04 1.67
N SER A 78 -38.16 34.88 0.82
CA SER A 78 -37.52 36.07 0.31
C SER A 78 -37.69 37.25 1.27
N ASP A 79 -36.60 37.68 1.91
CA ASP A 79 -36.54 38.89 2.74
C ASP A 79 -36.56 40.18 1.93
N THR A 80 -36.65 40.11 0.60
CA THR A 80 -36.51 41.27 -0.32
C THR A 80 -37.82 41.88 -0.81
N GLN A 81 -38.94 41.29 -0.43
CA GLN A 81 -40.26 41.83 -0.86
C GLN A 81 -40.94 42.60 0.27
N GLY A 82 -40.78 43.90 0.25
CA GLY A 82 -41.59 44.95 0.76
C GLY A 82 -42.26 44.83 2.15
N GLU A 83 -42.58 45.95 2.71
CA GLU A 83 -43.15 46.21 4.04
C GLU A 83 -44.39 45.36 4.46
N ASN A 84 -44.90 44.46 3.60
CA ASN A 84 -46.12 43.67 3.88
C ASN A 84 -45.87 42.22 4.31
N GLN A 85 -44.60 41.75 4.36
CA GLN A 85 -44.27 40.41 4.84
C GLN A 85 -43.72 40.47 6.28
N SER A 86 -44.57 40.09 7.21
CA SER A 86 -44.19 39.98 8.61
C SER A 86 -44.37 38.53 9.09
N TYR A 87 -43.74 38.20 10.21
CA TYR A 87 -43.92 36.92 10.87
C TYR A 87 -45.35 36.80 11.39
N SER A 88 -45.97 35.63 11.17
CA SER A 88 -47.33 35.35 11.69
C SER A 88 -47.35 35.21 13.20
N VAL A 89 -46.28 34.62 13.76
CA VAL A 89 -46.00 34.61 15.20
C VAL A 89 -44.67 35.27 15.41
N ASP A 90 -44.63 36.33 16.21
CA ASP A 90 -43.43 37.09 16.47
C ASP A 90 -43.28 37.30 17.99
N VAL A 91 -42.30 36.58 18.58
CA VAL A 91 -41.93 36.69 20.00
C VAL A 91 -40.68 37.56 20.11
N SER A 92 -40.83 38.74 20.69
CA SER A 92 -39.73 39.70 20.84
C SER A 92 -38.75 39.28 21.96
N GLN A 93 -37.66 40.00 22.11
CA GLN A 93 -36.60 39.70 23.05
C GLN A 93 -37.08 39.59 24.49
N LEU A 94 -38.07 40.43 24.91
CA LEU A 94 -38.67 40.38 26.24
C LEU A 94 -39.92 39.50 26.29
N GLY A 95 -40.35 39.01 25.12
CA GLY A 95 -41.52 38.13 25.02
C GLY A 95 -41.22 36.71 25.46
N GLY A 96 -42.27 35.98 25.72
CA GLY A 96 -42.13 34.56 26.08
C GLY A 96 -43.46 33.87 26.21
N MET A 97 -43.42 32.56 26.23
CA MET A 97 -44.55 31.67 26.51
C MET A 97 -44.09 30.61 27.50
N TYR A 98 -44.90 30.45 28.58
CA TYR A 98 -44.51 29.55 29.66
C TYR A 98 -45.77 28.75 30.09
N SER A 99 -45.70 27.44 29.93
CA SER A 99 -46.75 26.51 30.28
C SER A 99 -46.22 25.10 30.37
N GLU A 100 -47.03 24.15 30.84
CA GLU A 100 -46.63 22.74 30.76
C GLU A 100 -46.43 22.28 29.32
N LYS A 101 -47.34 22.69 28.39
CA LYS A 101 -47.27 22.39 26.96
C LYS A 101 -47.48 23.65 26.14
N ILE A 102 -46.79 23.74 25.00
CA ILE A 102 -46.93 24.86 24.09
C ILE A 102 -47.04 24.33 22.68
N HIS A 103 -48.07 24.78 21.95
CA HIS A 103 -48.27 24.42 20.56
C HIS A 103 -48.56 25.71 19.73
N LEU A 104 -47.66 25.98 18.78
CA LEU A 104 -47.81 27.06 17.80
C LEU A 104 -48.18 26.46 16.45
N VAL A 105 -49.27 26.92 15.85
CA VAL A 105 -49.70 26.51 14.52
C VAL A 105 -49.77 27.76 13.65
N ASP A 106 -48.80 27.95 12.80
CA ASP A 106 -48.83 29.00 11.78
C ASP A 106 -49.27 28.41 10.45
N ASN A 107 -50.50 28.67 10.09
CA ASN A 107 -51.11 28.28 8.81
C ASN A 107 -51.29 29.49 7.89
N GLY A 108 -50.61 30.58 8.16
CA GLY A 108 -50.69 31.82 7.39
C GLY A 108 -49.80 31.87 6.17
N GLN A 109 -49.91 32.98 5.44
CA GLN A 109 -49.13 33.28 4.24
C GLN A 109 -47.92 34.21 4.53
N GLY A 110 -47.63 34.51 5.78
CA GLY A 110 -46.50 35.34 6.19
C GLY A 110 -45.16 34.60 6.18
N LEU A 111 -44.13 35.24 6.71
CA LEU A 111 -42.77 34.67 6.78
C LEU A 111 -42.66 33.44 7.68
N GLY A 112 -43.63 33.26 8.59
CA GLY A 112 -43.63 32.13 9.52
C GLY A 112 -43.55 32.55 10.99
N VAL A 113 -42.78 31.83 11.78
CA VAL A 113 -42.62 32.03 13.22
C VAL A 113 -41.24 32.57 13.53
N ARG A 114 -41.16 33.66 14.32
CA ARG A 114 -39.89 34.14 14.86
C ARG A 114 -39.94 34.17 16.37
N ASN A 115 -38.91 33.67 17.02
CA ASN A 115 -38.70 33.77 18.46
C ASN A 115 -37.37 34.39 18.78
N VAL A 116 -37.37 35.59 19.35
CA VAL A 116 -36.17 36.24 19.90
C VAL A 116 -36.17 36.15 21.45
N GLY A 117 -37.29 35.74 22.02
CA GLY A 117 -37.50 35.59 23.45
C GLY A 117 -37.36 34.14 23.95
N HIS A 118 -38.34 33.73 24.75
CA HIS A 118 -38.26 32.43 25.44
C HIS A 118 -39.60 31.68 25.28
N ILE A 119 -39.55 30.49 24.70
CA ILE A 119 -40.71 29.57 24.63
C ILE A 119 -40.33 28.32 25.41
N GLY A 120 -40.94 28.10 26.56
CA GLY A 120 -40.57 27.01 27.46
C GLY A 120 -41.77 26.20 27.99
N ALA A 121 -41.77 24.90 27.66
CA ALA A 121 -42.73 23.95 28.19
C ALA A 121 -42.12 23.25 29.44
N SER A 122 -42.69 23.47 30.59
CA SER A 122 -42.10 23.06 31.87
C SER A 122 -42.35 21.60 32.24
N ALA A 123 -43.41 20.98 31.70
CA ALA A 123 -43.83 19.62 32.06
C ALA A 123 -44.27 18.81 30.81
N GLY A 124 -43.88 19.21 29.65
CA GLY A 124 -44.27 18.56 28.40
C GLY A 124 -43.49 19.07 27.22
N SER A 125 -44.12 19.16 26.05
CA SER A 125 -43.48 19.42 24.80
C SER A 125 -43.81 20.80 24.23
N VAL A 126 -42.86 21.36 23.49
CA VAL A 126 -43.11 22.46 22.58
C VAL A 126 -43.23 21.87 21.17
N LYS A 127 -44.31 22.22 20.50
CA LYS A 127 -44.53 21.89 19.10
C LYS A 127 -44.78 23.15 18.30
N ILE A 128 -44.04 23.34 17.21
CA ILE A 128 -44.22 24.49 16.31
C ILE A 128 -44.39 23.95 14.90
N ASP A 129 -45.54 24.25 14.30
CA ASP A 129 -45.86 23.92 12.92
C ASP A 129 -46.03 25.23 12.13
N SER A 130 -45.20 25.44 11.13
CA SER A 130 -45.26 26.63 10.27
C SER A 130 -45.33 26.28 8.79
N GLN A 131 -46.21 26.95 8.07
CA GLN A 131 -46.24 26.90 6.60
C GLN A 131 -45.14 27.76 5.97
N GLY A 132 -44.50 28.61 6.74
CA GLY A 132 -43.34 29.38 6.37
C GLY A 132 -42.06 28.82 7.01
N LYS A 133 -41.19 29.71 7.44
CA LYS A 133 -39.98 29.38 8.18
C LYS A 133 -40.19 29.52 9.69
N ILE A 134 -39.29 28.91 10.45
CA ILE A 134 -39.14 29.09 11.89
C ILE A 134 -37.80 29.71 12.14
N VAL A 135 -37.74 30.90 12.73
CA VAL A 135 -36.52 31.61 13.11
C VAL A 135 -36.43 31.66 14.61
N ASN A 136 -35.38 31.12 15.17
CA ASN A 136 -35.10 31.18 16.61
C ASN A 136 -33.78 31.92 16.87
N GLU A 137 -33.89 33.06 17.51
CA GLU A 137 -32.72 33.82 18.00
C GLU A 137 -32.66 33.81 19.52
N GLY A 138 -33.68 33.25 20.18
CA GLY A 138 -33.79 33.12 21.63
C GLY A 138 -33.71 31.66 22.08
N PHE A 139 -34.66 31.27 22.92
CA PHE A 139 -34.72 29.91 23.47
C PHE A 139 -36.07 29.27 23.19
N ILE A 140 -36.04 28.05 22.64
CA ILE A 140 -37.19 27.18 22.52
C ILE A 140 -36.85 25.87 23.23
N GLY A 141 -37.61 25.52 24.26
CA GLY A 141 -37.30 24.31 25.02
C GLY A 141 -38.51 23.59 25.57
N GLY A 142 -38.40 22.27 25.62
CA GLY A 142 -39.38 21.37 26.23
C GLY A 142 -38.76 20.48 27.29
N SER A 143 -39.49 20.29 28.41
CA SER A 143 -39.06 19.33 29.44
C SER A 143 -39.20 17.88 28.96
N GLU A 144 -39.96 17.62 27.90
CA GLU A 144 -39.99 16.34 27.19
C GLU A 144 -39.42 16.54 25.78
N ASN A 145 -40.26 16.99 24.84
CA ASN A 145 -39.88 17.11 23.44
C ASN A 145 -39.96 18.56 22.96
N ALA A 146 -39.13 18.86 21.96
CA ALA A 146 -39.26 20.05 21.14
C ALA A 146 -39.35 19.60 19.68
N GLN A 147 -40.49 19.82 19.05
CA GLN A 147 -40.74 19.45 17.67
C GLN A 147 -41.02 20.71 16.86
N LEU A 148 -40.13 21.00 15.90
CA LEU A 148 -40.24 22.12 15.00
C LEU A 148 -40.43 21.62 13.57
N ASN A 149 -41.56 21.97 12.96
CA ASN A 149 -41.87 21.58 11.60
C ASN A 149 -42.08 22.84 10.77
N ALA A 150 -41.21 23.11 9.85
CA ALA A 150 -41.33 24.21 8.91
C ALA A 150 -41.49 23.67 7.49
N LYS A 151 -42.43 24.20 6.73
CA LYS A 151 -42.55 23.86 5.32
C LYS A 151 -41.38 24.41 4.51
N LYS A 152 -40.79 25.51 4.96
CA LYS A 152 -39.61 26.15 4.37
C LYS A 152 -38.36 25.86 5.20
N ASN A 153 -37.82 26.85 5.87
CA ASN A 153 -36.55 26.72 6.59
C ASN A 153 -36.73 26.85 8.10
N ILE A 154 -35.82 26.22 8.85
CA ILE A 154 -35.57 26.51 10.25
C ILE A 154 -34.24 27.20 10.34
N GLU A 155 -34.21 28.41 10.88
CA GLU A 155 -33.00 29.19 11.14
C GLU A 155 -32.84 29.33 12.63
N ASN A 156 -31.77 28.73 13.19
CA ASN A 156 -31.50 28.77 14.61
C ASN A 156 -30.22 29.52 14.91
N ARG A 157 -30.30 30.66 15.55
CA ARG A 157 -29.19 31.46 16.07
C ARG A 157 -29.14 31.43 17.61
N GLY A 158 -30.16 30.91 18.23
CA GLY A 158 -30.30 30.74 19.66
C GLY A 158 -30.17 29.27 20.04
N THR A 159 -31.01 28.84 20.97
CA THR A 159 -31.04 27.48 21.48
C THR A 159 -32.37 26.82 21.28
N VAL A 160 -32.36 25.62 20.71
CA VAL A 160 -33.48 24.67 20.74
C VAL A 160 -33.04 23.51 21.64
N TYR A 161 -33.81 23.28 22.69
CA TYR A 161 -33.49 22.26 23.69
C TYR A 161 -34.69 21.37 23.98
N ALA A 162 -34.43 20.09 24.18
CA ALA A 162 -35.43 19.18 24.71
C ALA A 162 -34.76 18.21 25.69
N LYS A 163 -35.40 17.99 26.83
CA LYS A 163 -34.86 17.01 27.78
C LYS A 163 -34.89 15.59 27.21
N ALA A 164 -35.92 15.24 26.44
CA ALA A 164 -36.03 13.97 25.74
C ALA A 164 -35.61 14.12 24.27
N GLN A 165 -36.44 14.58 23.39
CA GLN A 165 -36.16 14.64 21.95
C GLN A 165 -36.38 16.02 21.36
N ALA A 166 -35.37 16.55 20.69
CA ALA A 166 -35.48 17.68 19.77
C ALA A 166 -35.58 17.15 18.33
N GLN A 167 -36.69 17.42 17.68
CA GLN A 167 -36.92 16.99 16.31
C GLN A 167 -37.22 18.19 15.42
N LEU A 168 -36.42 18.42 14.40
CA LEU A 168 -36.53 19.51 13.45
C LEU A 168 -36.75 18.95 12.05
N ASN A 169 -37.80 19.37 11.40
CA ASN A 169 -38.12 18.97 10.04
C ASN A 169 -38.36 20.24 9.18
N ALA A 170 -37.59 20.38 8.11
CA ALA A 170 -37.65 21.54 7.23
C ALA A 170 -37.09 21.21 5.85
N GLN A 171 -37.21 22.14 4.89
CA GLN A 171 -36.43 22.05 3.65
C GLN A 171 -34.96 22.26 3.95
N ASN A 172 -34.63 23.29 4.74
CA ASN A 172 -33.28 23.57 5.17
C ASN A 172 -33.28 23.90 6.66
N ILE A 173 -32.28 23.36 7.35
CA ILE A 173 -32.03 23.68 8.76
C ILE A 173 -30.70 24.43 8.80
N ASP A 174 -30.75 25.69 9.17
CA ASP A 174 -29.58 26.55 9.36
C ASP A 174 -29.33 26.72 10.86
N ASN A 175 -28.26 26.11 11.37
CA ASN A 175 -27.87 26.19 12.76
C ASN A 175 -26.55 26.97 12.96
N LYS A 176 -26.19 27.84 12.02
CA LYS A 176 -25.02 28.68 12.17
C LYS A 176 -25.15 29.57 13.42
N GLN A 177 -24.19 29.53 14.31
CA GLN A 177 -24.19 30.18 15.62
C GLN A 177 -25.27 29.69 16.61
N GLY A 178 -25.99 28.63 16.27
CA GLY A 178 -27.07 28.07 17.09
C GLY A 178 -26.63 26.85 17.88
N VAL A 179 -27.51 26.48 18.81
CA VAL A 179 -27.39 25.25 19.59
C VAL A 179 -28.71 24.47 19.45
N ILE A 180 -28.59 23.21 19.03
CA ILE A 180 -29.67 22.24 19.06
C ILE A 180 -29.22 21.12 20.01
N ALA A 181 -29.98 20.93 21.10
CA ALA A 181 -29.58 20.00 22.15
C ALA A 181 -30.75 19.17 22.68
N GLY A 182 -30.46 17.95 23.08
CA GLY A 182 -31.41 17.05 23.72
C GLY A 182 -30.78 15.73 24.14
N LYS A 183 -31.59 14.85 24.71
CA LYS A 183 -31.16 13.46 24.88
C LYS A 183 -31.09 12.78 23.52
N GLN A 184 -32.10 12.98 22.70
CA GLN A 184 -32.16 12.61 21.30
C GLN A 184 -32.30 13.88 20.47
N VAL A 185 -31.57 14.00 19.37
CA VAL A 185 -31.69 15.06 18.39
C VAL A 185 -31.92 14.42 17.03
N GLN A 186 -33.00 14.78 16.37
CA GLN A 186 -33.34 14.27 15.04
C GLN A 186 -33.56 15.43 14.08
N LEU A 187 -32.79 15.49 13.01
CA LEU A 187 -32.85 16.52 11.98
C LEU A 187 -33.18 15.87 10.65
N ASN A 188 -34.24 16.36 10.00
CA ASN A 188 -34.66 15.93 8.66
C ASN A 188 -34.80 17.15 7.76
N ALA A 189 -34.02 17.23 6.71
CA ALA A 189 -34.03 18.35 5.79
C ALA A 189 -33.39 17.97 4.44
N ASN A 190 -33.48 18.86 3.45
CA ASN A 190 -32.65 18.76 2.28
C ASN A 190 -31.21 19.18 2.61
N ASN A 191 -31.07 20.29 3.34
CA ASN A 191 -29.76 20.79 3.76
C ASN A 191 -29.77 21.04 5.26
N VAL A 192 -28.68 20.62 5.91
CA VAL A 192 -28.35 20.95 7.31
C VAL A 192 -27.04 21.73 7.31
N ASP A 193 -27.10 22.97 7.73
CA ASP A 193 -25.99 23.88 7.78
C ASP A 193 -25.59 24.17 9.23
N ASN A 194 -24.50 23.58 9.65
CA ASN A 194 -23.92 23.76 11.00
C ASN A 194 -22.54 24.42 10.93
N ARG A 195 -22.27 25.18 9.87
CA ARG A 195 -20.97 25.85 9.71
C ARG A 195 -20.72 26.86 10.82
N LYS A 196 -19.46 26.94 11.21
CA LYS A 196 -19.01 28.06 12.05
C LYS A 196 -19.10 29.36 11.24
N GLN A 197 -19.77 30.36 11.79
CA GLN A 197 -19.90 31.67 11.16
C GLN A 197 -19.17 32.77 11.92
N SER A 198 -19.01 32.61 13.25
CA SER A 198 -18.34 33.57 14.13
C SER A 198 -17.68 32.84 15.30
N ASP A 199 -17.08 33.58 16.22
CA ASP A 199 -16.50 33.03 17.45
C ASP A 199 -17.51 32.27 18.33
N LYS A 200 -18.80 32.54 18.16
CA LYS A 200 -19.87 31.73 18.73
C LYS A 200 -20.10 30.48 17.87
N GLY A 201 -19.49 29.42 18.08
CA GLY A 201 -19.59 28.21 17.27
C GLY A 201 -21.02 27.72 17.02
N SER A 202 -21.17 26.73 16.17
CA SER A 202 -22.41 26.05 15.87
C SER A 202 -22.38 24.66 16.50
N LEU A 203 -23.44 24.28 17.22
CA LEU A 203 -23.46 23.04 17.99
C LEU A 203 -24.76 22.27 17.80
N ILE A 204 -24.64 21.00 17.45
CA ILE A 204 -25.69 20.01 17.50
C ILE A 204 -25.22 18.94 18.47
N VAL A 205 -25.90 18.77 19.61
CA VAL A 205 -25.46 17.88 20.67
C VAL A 205 -26.59 17.06 21.26
N ALA A 206 -26.33 15.79 21.48
CA ALA A 206 -27.24 14.91 22.22
C ALA A 206 -26.47 14.13 23.28
N SER A 207 -27.08 13.95 24.45
CA SER A 207 -26.51 13.08 25.48
C SER A 207 -26.56 11.59 25.09
N ASP A 208 -27.48 11.21 24.20
CA ASP A 208 -27.59 9.86 23.67
C ASP A 208 -27.31 9.87 22.16
N LYS A 209 -28.22 10.26 21.31
CA LYS A 209 -28.07 10.12 19.85
C LYS A 209 -28.44 11.36 19.07
N VAL A 210 -27.57 11.77 18.15
CA VAL A 210 -27.85 12.69 17.06
C VAL A 210 -28.13 11.88 15.81
N SER A 211 -29.29 12.09 15.18
CA SER A 211 -29.65 11.50 13.90
C SER A 211 -29.92 12.61 12.89
N VAL A 212 -29.17 12.61 11.81
CA VAL A 212 -29.32 13.59 10.71
C VAL A 212 -29.62 12.84 9.43
N LYS A 213 -30.72 13.24 8.78
CA LYS A 213 -31.10 12.76 7.46
C LYS A 213 -31.31 13.96 6.54
N ALA A 214 -30.46 14.07 5.53
CA ALA A 214 -30.46 15.21 4.63
C ALA A 214 -29.92 14.81 3.25
N LYS A 215 -30.01 15.73 2.27
CA LYS A 215 -29.22 15.61 1.05
C LYS A 215 -27.79 16.10 1.29
N ASN A 216 -27.65 17.25 1.93
CA ASN A 216 -26.36 17.85 2.20
C ASN A 216 -26.28 18.22 3.68
N VAL A 217 -25.14 17.86 4.29
CA VAL A 217 -24.76 18.28 5.64
C VAL A 217 -23.46 19.05 5.56
N ASP A 218 -23.46 20.25 6.10
CA ASP A 218 -22.30 21.12 6.14
C ASP A 218 -21.94 21.44 7.59
N ASN A 219 -20.78 20.99 8.02
CA ASN A 219 -20.26 21.16 9.38
C ASN A 219 -18.91 21.88 9.40
N GLN A 220 -18.63 22.70 8.38
CA GLN A 220 -17.33 23.35 8.22
C GLN A 220 -16.98 24.27 9.39
N GLY A 221 -15.69 24.26 9.76
CA GLY A 221 -15.12 25.19 10.71
C GLY A 221 -15.43 24.87 12.18
N THR A 222 -16.14 23.80 12.47
CA THR A 222 -16.61 23.47 13.84
C THR A 222 -15.70 22.54 14.62
N LYS A 223 -14.47 22.35 14.15
CA LYS A 223 -13.47 21.55 14.87
C LYS A 223 -13.30 22.03 16.30
N ALA A 224 -13.18 21.11 17.23
CA ALA A 224 -13.06 21.41 18.64
C ALA A 224 -11.89 22.37 18.93
N ASN A 225 -12.14 23.36 19.77
CA ASN A 225 -11.14 24.23 20.34
C ASN A 225 -11.35 24.42 21.85
N SER A 226 -10.40 25.03 22.52
CA SER A 226 -10.44 25.21 23.98
C SER A 226 -11.45 26.25 24.46
N LYS A 227 -12.04 27.05 23.57
CA LYS A 227 -12.89 28.21 23.92
C LYS A 227 -14.34 28.03 23.58
N THR A 228 -14.67 27.20 22.61
CA THR A 228 -16.02 27.10 22.06
C THR A 228 -16.43 25.66 21.88
N GLU A 229 -17.56 25.29 22.47
CA GLU A 229 -18.20 24.00 22.20
C GLU A 229 -18.96 24.10 20.88
N GLN A 230 -18.61 23.25 19.91
CA GLN A 230 -19.13 23.31 18.56
C GLN A 230 -19.04 21.95 17.87
N GLY A 231 -19.68 21.84 16.72
CA GLY A 231 -19.68 20.62 15.93
C GLY A 231 -20.93 19.78 16.14
N ILE A 232 -20.82 18.51 15.77
CA ILE A 232 -21.86 17.50 15.95
C ILE A 232 -21.35 16.51 17.00
N ARG A 233 -22.08 16.41 18.12
CA ARG A 233 -21.63 15.65 19.28
C ARG A 233 -22.74 14.78 19.87
N GLY A 234 -22.39 13.59 20.30
CA GLY A 234 -23.32 12.70 20.98
C GLY A 234 -22.65 11.44 21.48
N ALA A 235 -23.31 10.67 22.32
CA ALA A 235 -22.86 9.30 22.60
C ALA A 235 -22.87 8.50 21.31
N GLN A 236 -23.90 8.71 20.50
CA GLN A 236 -23.99 8.17 19.14
C GLN A 236 -24.31 9.30 18.15
N VAL A 237 -23.75 9.24 16.97
CA VAL A 237 -24.04 10.12 15.85
C VAL A 237 -24.31 9.27 14.61
N ALA A 238 -25.46 9.44 14.00
CA ALA A 238 -25.82 8.82 12.73
C ALA A 238 -26.16 9.90 11.72
N ILE A 239 -25.45 9.91 10.60
CA ILE A 239 -25.68 10.84 9.49
C ILE A 239 -25.94 10.04 8.24
N ILE A 240 -27.10 10.28 7.62
CA ILE A 240 -27.48 9.74 6.31
C ILE A 240 -27.68 10.92 5.38
N ALA A 241 -26.83 11.04 4.38
CA ALA A 241 -26.91 12.16 3.43
C ALA A 241 -26.32 11.75 2.06
N ASP A 242 -26.49 12.61 1.06
CA ASP A 242 -25.77 12.46 -0.19
C ASP A 242 -24.37 13.03 -0.08
N ASN A 243 -24.22 14.16 0.61
CA ASN A 243 -22.92 14.80 0.80
C ASN A 243 -22.76 15.26 2.26
N LEU A 244 -21.54 15.10 2.76
CA LEU A 244 -21.11 15.63 4.05
C LEU A 244 -19.84 16.45 3.84
N SER A 245 -19.89 17.74 4.16
CA SER A 245 -18.72 18.59 4.26
C SER A 245 -18.36 18.78 5.73
N ASN A 246 -17.23 18.23 6.13
CA ASN A 246 -16.65 18.38 7.46
C ASN A 246 -15.27 19.05 7.42
N GLN A 247 -15.06 19.94 6.45
CA GLN A 247 -13.78 20.67 6.34
C GLN A 247 -13.53 21.50 7.59
N GLN A 248 -12.43 21.26 8.27
CA GLN A 248 -12.14 21.88 9.57
C GLN A 248 -13.29 21.75 10.57
N GLY A 249 -14.14 20.78 10.36
CA GLY A 249 -15.28 20.47 11.19
C GLY A 249 -14.98 19.39 12.24
N GLY A 250 -15.87 19.26 13.21
CA GLY A 250 -15.74 18.26 14.25
C GLY A 250 -17.00 17.44 14.42
N ILE A 251 -16.85 16.12 14.40
CA ILE A 251 -17.88 15.14 14.74
C ILE A 251 -17.28 14.26 15.83
N TYR A 252 -17.88 14.31 17.03
CA TYR A 252 -17.33 13.65 18.22
C TYR A 252 -18.37 12.79 18.89
N THR A 253 -18.00 11.54 19.19
CA THR A 253 -18.91 10.60 19.84
C THR A 253 -18.22 9.91 21.02
N ASP A 254 -18.99 9.64 22.09
CA ASP A 254 -18.50 8.84 23.21
C ASP A 254 -18.59 7.34 22.92
N GLU A 255 -19.42 6.93 21.98
CA GLU A 255 -19.61 5.52 21.62
C GLU A 255 -19.41 5.29 20.12
N HIS A 256 -20.44 5.51 19.31
CA HIS A 256 -20.47 5.11 17.92
C HIS A 256 -20.80 6.27 16.98
N ALA A 257 -20.06 6.37 15.88
CA ALA A 257 -20.39 7.20 14.75
C ALA A 257 -20.70 6.32 13.52
N ASN A 258 -21.89 6.51 12.96
CA ASN A 258 -22.31 5.87 11.71
C ASN A 258 -22.61 6.95 10.69
N ILE A 259 -21.73 7.09 9.71
CA ILE A 259 -21.81 8.11 8.67
C ILE A 259 -21.97 7.41 7.33
N ASN A 260 -23.21 7.44 6.82
CA ASN A 260 -23.58 6.79 5.57
C ASN A 260 -23.90 7.86 4.52
N ILE A 261 -22.99 8.06 3.60
CA ILE A 261 -23.05 9.11 2.58
C ILE A 261 -23.10 8.47 1.20
N THR A 262 -24.05 8.87 0.40
CA THR A 262 -24.24 8.30 -0.93
C THR A 262 -23.13 8.72 -1.90
N THR A 263 -22.67 9.97 -1.81
CA THR A 263 -21.69 10.53 -2.75
C THR A 263 -20.38 10.88 -2.06
N THR A 264 -20.25 12.02 -1.42
CA THR A 264 -18.96 12.51 -0.96
C THR A 264 -18.94 12.83 0.52
N ILE A 265 -17.92 12.30 1.23
CA ILE A 265 -17.46 12.81 2.52
C ILE A 265 -16.23 13.65 2.25
N ASP A 266 -16.28 14.95 2.60
CA ASP A 266 -15.13 15.85 2.58
C ASP A 266 -14.72 16.15 4.01
N ASN A 267 -13.60 15.61 4.44
CA ASN A 267 -13.09 15.75 5.80
C ASN A 267 -11.74 16.49 5.86
N LYS A 268 -11.47 17.37 4.91
CA LYS A 268 -10.21 18.12 4.87
C LYS A 268 -9.98 18.89 6.17
N ASP A 269 -8.87 18.60 6.84
CA ASP A 269 -8.51 19.19 8.15
C ASP A 269 -9.61 19.04 9.20
N GLY A 270 -10.57 18.18 8.98
CA GLY A 270 -11.65 17.88 9.91
C GLY A 270 -11.30 16.72 10.85
N GLU A 271 -12.13 16.53 11.85
CA GLU A 271 -12.02 15.48 12.83
C GLU A 271 -13.32 14.68 12.91
N ILE A 272 -13.21 13.37 12.81
CA ILE A 272 -14.28 12.43 13.12
C ILE A 272 -13.71 11.49 14.18
N GLU A 273 -14.24 11.55 15.38
CA GLU A 273 -13.75 10.80 16.53
C GLU A 273 -14.84 10.03 17.24
N ALA A 274 -14.54 8.80 17.65
CA ALA A 274 -15.41 7.97 18.46
C ALA A 274 -14.60 7.13 19.44
N SER A 275 -15.14 6.90 20.62
CA SER A 275 -14.45 6.06 21.59
C SER A 275 -14.60 4.57 21.30
N LYS A 276 -15.74 4.11 20.74
CA LYS A 276 -16.00 2.69 20.52
C LYS A 276 -15.93 2.26 19.08
N SER A 277 -16.58 2.97 18.16
CA SER A 277 -16.50 2.61 16.73
C SER A 277 -16.88 3.76 15.81
N ILE A 278 -16.32 3.69 14.61
CA ILE A 278 -16.70 4.55 13.47
C ILE A 278 -17.00 3.66 12.29
N GLU A 279 -18.10 3.96 11.59
CA GLU A 279 -18.46 3.34 10.34
C GLU A 279 -18.69 4.44 9.29
N LEU A 280 -17.84 4.48 8.27
CA LEU A 280 -17.91 5.42 7.15
C LEU A 280 -18.26 4.66 5.89
N THR A 281 -19.32 5.07 5.24
CA THR A 281 -19.70 4.57 3.92
C THR A 281 -19.89 5.75 2.99
N ALA A 282 -19.21 5.75 1.85
CA ALA A 282 -19.36 6.79 0.85
C ALA A 282 -18.98 6.26 -0.54
N LYS A 283 -19.36 7.02 -1.57
CA LYS A 283 -18.75 6.81 -2.88
C LYS A 283 -17.32 7.31 -2.86
N THR A 284 -17.10 8.54 -2.42
CA THR A 284 -15.80 9.20 -2.38
C THR A 284 -15.52 9.76 -0.99
N LEU A 285 -14.34 9.50 -0.46
CA LEU A 285 -13.77 10.22 0.67
C LEU A 285 -12.76 11.20 0.11
N ALA A 286 -13.11 12.47 0.07
CA ALA A 286 -12.27 13.53 -0.45
C ALA A 286 -11.52 14.22 0.70
N ASN A 287 -10.26 14.46 0.47
CA ASN A 287 -9.36 15.13 1.39
C ASN A 287 -9.13 14.37 2.71
N ASP A 288 -7.88 14.33 3.12
CA ASP A 288 -7.44 13.64 4.32
C ASP A 288 -7.60 14.53 5.55
N GLY A 289 -8.56 14.21 6.39
CA GLY A 289 -8.67 14.72 7.74
C GLY A 289 -8.30 13.66 8.75
N SER A 290 -8.64 13.89 10.01
CA SER A 290 -8.45 12.93 11.08
C SER A 290 -9.70 12.06 11.25
N VAL A 291 -9.54 10.74 11.21
CA VAL A 291 -10.55 9.76 11.58
C VAL A 291 -9.94 8.88 12.66
N LYS A 292 -10.48 8.97 13.88
CA LYS A 292 -9.88 8.36 15.05
C LYS A 292 -10.90 7.66 15.92
N THR A 293 -10.65 6.40 16.26
CA THR A 293 -11.41 5.67 17.25
C THR A 293 -10.49 4.83 18.12
N LYS A 294 -10.87 4.65 19.37
CA LYS A 294 -10.18 3.69 20.27
C LYS A 294 -10.56 2.25 19.97
N GLY A 295 -11.71 2.03 19.34
CA GLY A 295 -12.22 0.72 18.96
C GLY A 295 -12.08 0.45 17.48
N ASP A 296 -13.17 0.00 16.86
CA ASP A 296 -13.19 -0.48 15.48
C ASP A 296 -13.58 0.60 14.49
N LEU A 297 -12.92 0.58 13.33
CA LEU A 297 -13.20 1.47 12.22
C LEU A 297 -13.54 0.65 10.98
N THR A 298 -14.64 1.03 10.34
CA THR A 298 -15.04 0.52 9.04
C THR A 298 -15.08 1.66 8.05
N VAL A 299 -14.41 1.51 6.91
CA VAL A 299 -14.40 2.48 5.81
C VAL A 299 -14.69 1.74 4.51
N HIS A 300 -15.87 1.96 3.94
CA HIS A 300 -16.28 1.36 2.69
C HIS A 300 -16.52 2.45 1.64
N LEU A 301 -15.76 2.40 0.55
CA LEU A 301 -15.79 3.37 -0.54
C LEU A 301 -16.04 2.69 -1.88
N GLN A 302 -16.56 3.43 -2.85
CA GLN A 302 -16.63 3.00 -4.25
C GLN A 302 -15.43 3.47 -5.05
N ASP A 303 -15.02 4.72 -4.87
CA ASP A 303 -13.88 5.29 -5.56
C ASP A 303 -12.57 4.99 -4.82
N GLY A 304 -11.46 5.13 -5.52
CA GLY A 304 -10.14 4.99 -4.94
C GLY A 304 -9.83 6.03 -3.89
N LEU A 305 -8.78 5.78 -3.13
CA LEU A 305 -8.31 6.68 -2.07
C LEU A 305 -6.80 6.79 -2.12
N VAL A 306 -6.31 8.02 -2.04
CA VAL A 306 -4.92 8.33 -1.69
C VAL A 306 -4.90 8.73 -0.23
N LEU A 307 -4.35 7.86 0.61
CA LEU A 307 -4.35 8.06 2.06
C LEU A 307 -3.03 8.69 2.49
N ASN A 308 -3.05 10.00 2.78
CA ASN A 308 -1.88 10.74 3.26
C ASN A 308 -1.85 10.89 4.78
N ASN A 309 -3.01 10.83 5.41
CA ASN A 309 -3.17 10.90 6.86
C ASN A 309 -3.85 9.62 7.34
N ALA A 310 -3.14 8.82 8.11
CA ALA A 310 -3.59 7.50 8.52
C ALA A 310 -4.90 7.55 9.30
N PHE A 311 -5.81 6.62 9.00
CA PHE A 311 -6.88 6.27 9.93
C PHE A 311 -6.30 5.74 11.23
N GLN A 312 -6.88 6.14 12.36
CA GLN A 312 -6.45 5.69 13.68
C GLN A 312 -7.55 4.81 14.29
N ALA A 313 -7.25 3.54 14.44
CA ALA A 313 -8.11 2.57 15.10
C ALA A 313 -7.32 1.79 16.15
N GLY A 314 -7.72 1.91 17.40
CA GLY A 314 -7.12 1.14 18.49
C GLY A 314 -7.51 -0.33 18.47
N GLY A 315 -8.68 -0.65 17.93
CA GLY A 315 -9.17 -2.00 17.64
C GLY A 315 -8.84 -2.44 16.22
N SER A 316 -9.86 -2.80 15.48
CA SER A 316 -9.74 -3.31 14.10
C SER A 316 -10.11 -2.25 13.08
N LEU A 317 -9.52 -2.35 11.90
CA LEU A 317 -9.93 -1.58 10.72
C LEU A 317 -10.33 -2.52 9.61
N ASP A 318 -11.53 -2.31 9.09
CA ASP A 318 -12.00 -2.90 7.84
C ASP A 318 -12.09 -1.79 6.78
N PHE A 319 -11.12 -1.79 5.87
CA PHE A 319 -11.08 -0.86 4.73
C PHE A 319 -11.40 -1.61 3.45
N LYS A 320 -12.38 -1.12 2.71
CA LYS A 320 -12.76 -1.67 1.43
C LYS A 320 -13.06 -0.57 0.43
N THR A 321 -12.50 -0.67 -0.77
CA THR A 321 -12.85 0.18 -1.90
C THR A 321 -12.95 -0.64 -3.17
N GLN A 322 -13.82 -0.23 -4.09
CA GLN A 322 -13.89 -0.79 -5.44
C GLN A 322 -12.81 -0.21 -6.37
N GLY A 323 -12.20 0.91 -6.00
CA GLY A 323 -11.09 1.53 -6.70
C GLY A 323 -9.74 1.14 -6.13
N ASN A 324 -8.75 1.99 -6.35
CA ASN A 324 -7.38 1.78 -5.92
C ASN A 324 -7.10 2.44 -4.57
N LEU A 325 -6.21 1.86 -3.79
CA LEU A 325 -5.65 2.47 -2.59
C LEU A 325 -4.17 2.78 -2.80
N THR A 326 -3.81 4.04 -2.63
CA THR A 326 -2.42 4.46 -2.46
C THR A 326 -2.23 4.89 -1.01
N ASN A 327 -1.44 4.15 -0.25
CA ASN A 327 -1.15 4.47 1.14
C ASN A 327 0.19 5.18 1.24
N ASN A 328 0.16 6.46 1.60
CA ASN A 328 1.34 7.27 1.90
C ASN A 328 1.52 7.48 3.42
N SER A 329 0.68 6.85 4.22
CA SER A 329 0.61 7.04 5.67
C SER A 329 1.11 5.83 6.44
N GLN A 330 1.25 5.98 7.73
CA GLN A 330 1.56 4.89 8.65
C GLN A 330 0.25 4.38 9.26
N LEU A 331 -0.37 3.44 8.57
CA LEU A 331 -1.63 2.83 8.95
C LEU A 331 -1.36 1.67 9.91
N ARG A 332 -1.62 1.93 11.19
CA ARG A 332 -1.38 0.99 12.29
C ARG A 332 -2.66 0.78 13.08
N VAL A 333 -3.03 -0.47 13.32
CA VAL A 333 -4.19 -0.81 14.13
C VAL A 333 -3.81 -1.79 15.24
N GLY A 334 -4.59 -1.82 16.32
CA GLY A 334 -4.28 -2.67 17.45
C GLY A 334 -4.58 -4.15 17.23
N ASN A 335 -5.65 -4.46 16.52
CA ASN A 335 -6.12 -5.83 16.31
C ASN A 335 -6.04 -6.21 14.82
N LYS A 336 -7.17 -6.45 14.21
CA LYS A 336 -7.24 -6.91 12.83
C LYS A 336 -7.31 -5.75 11.86
N LEU A 337 -6.41 -5.76 10.87
CA LEU A 337 -6.42 -4.83 9.74
C LEU A 337 -6.77 -5.60 8.48
N SER A 338 -7.91 -5.29 7.89
CA SER A 338 -8.34 -5.81 6.59
C SER A 338 -8.34 -4.70 5.56
N VAL A 339 -7.63 -4.89 4.47
CA VAL A 339 -7.54 -3.92 3.37
C VAL A 339 -7.90 -4.63 2.08
N GLN A 340 -8.95 -4.17 1.42
CA GLN A 340 -9.38 -4.67 0.14
C GLN A 340 -9.53 -3.51 -0.85
N ALA A 341 -8.88 -3.62 -1.99
CA ALA A 341 -8.96 -2.65 -3.09
C ALA A 341 -8.71 -3.34 -4.41
N GLU A 342 -8.98 -2.66 -5.52
CA GLU A 342 -8.64 -3.19 -6.84
C GLU A 342 -7.14 -3.31 -7.00
N ASN A 343 -6.40 -2.24 -6.75
CA ASN A 343 -4.94 -2.23 -6.67
C ASN A 343 -4.51 -1.49 -5.41
N ILE A 344 -3.44 -1.96 -4.79
CA ILE A 344 -2.88 -1.36 -3.58
C ILE A 344 -1.42 -1.00 -3.84
N GLU A 345 -1.09 0.24 -3.60
CA GLU A 345 0.28 0.73 -3.53
C GLU A 345 0.58 1.20 -2.11
N ASN A 346 1.56 0.58 -1.47
CA ASN A 346 2.11 1.01 -0.19
C ASN A 346 3.44 1.69 -0.47
N THR A 347 3.51 3.00 -0.33
CA THR A 347 4.64 3.79 -0.80
C THR A 347 5.85 3.69 0.12
N LYS A 348 6.97 4.24 -0.31
CA LYS A 348 8.29 4.03 0.29
C LYS A 348 8.37 4.24 1.81
N GLU A 349 7.64 5.19 2.35
CA GLU A 349 7.67 5.49 3.79
C GLU A 349 6.38 5.10 4.50
N ALA A 350 5.51 4.41 3.79
CA ALA A 350 4.21 4.00 4.31
C ALA A 350 4.29 2.70 5.10
N GLU A 351 3.27 2.48 5.93
CA GLU A 351 3.11 1.27 6.72
C GLU A 351 1.66 0.81 6.69
N ILE A 352 1.48 -0.51 6.59
CA ILE A 352 0.20 -1.19 6.79
C ILE A 352 0.46 -2.28 7.82
N SER A 353 -0.03 -2.11 9.04
CA SER A 353 0.22 -3.08 10.10
C SER A 353 -0.87 -3.15 11.17
N GLY A 354 -1.15 -4.36 11.60
CA GLY A 354 -2.01 -4.70 12.72
C GLY A 354 -1.46 -5.94 13.41
N ASP A 355 -2.13 -6.41 14.44
CA ASP A 355 -1.81 -7.72 15.01
C ASP A 355 -2.06 -8.82 13.97
N GLU A 356 -3.20 -8.75 13.30
CA GLU A 356 -3.49 -9.53 12.10
C GLU A 356 -3.67 -8.56 10.93
N THR A 357 -2.96 -8.79 9.84
CA THR A 357 -3.03 -7.96 8.63
C THR A 357 -3.45 -8.81 7.44
N PHE A 358 -4.59 -8.49 6.87
CA PHE A 358 -5.15 -9.16 5.69
C PHE A 358 -5.26 -8.19 4.54
N ILE A 359 -4.64 -8.52 3.42
CA ILE A 359 -4.66 -7.71 2.20
C ILE A 359 -5.25 -8.57 1.08
N THR A 360 -6.25 -8.05 0.40
CA THR A 360 -6.88 -8.66 -0.77
C THR A 360 -6.96 -7.64 -1.90
N THR A 361 -6.34 -7.93 -3.02
CA THR A 361 -6.27 -7.01 -4.15
C THR A 361 -5.92 -7.76 -5.44
N ASN A 362 -6.02 -7.08 -6.58
CA ASN A 362 -5.49 -7.62 -7.84
C ASN A 362 -3.97 -7.46 -7.91
N ASN A 363 -3.47 -6.26 -7.65
CA ASN A 363 -2.04 -5.99 -7.65
C ASN A 363 -1.64 -5.29 -6.36
N LEU A 364 -0.69 -5.87 -5.66
CA LEU A 364 -0.04 -5.27 -4.50
C LEU A 364 1.35 -4.81 -4.89
N THR A 365 1.62 -3.53 -4.76
CA THR A 365 2.97 -2.97 -4.91
C THR A 365 3.40 -2.39 -3.58
N ASN A 366 4.44 -2.96 -2.99
CA ASN A 366 4.94 -2.55 -1.69
C ASN A 366 6.37 -2.02 -1.78
N ARG A 367 6.56 -0.78 -1.35
CA ARG A 367 7.87 -0.15 -1.12
C ARG A 367 8.07 0.31 0.32
N GLY A 368 7.05 0.15 1.13
CA GLY A 368 7.02 0.44 2.55
C GLY A 368 7.03 -0.81 3.41
N LEU A 369 6.39 -0.74 4.56
CA LEU A 369 6.28 -1.83 5.52
C LEU A 369 4.87 -2.39 5.56
N ILE A 370 4.76 -3.71 5.47
CA ILE A 370 3.54 -4.46 5.76
C ILE A 370 3.91 -5.47 6.84
N ASP A 371 3.18 -5.50 7.96
CA ASP A 371 3.52 -6.37 9.07
C ASP A 371 2.28 -6.79 9.88
N GLY A 372 2.44 -7.83 10.66
CA GLY A 372 1.47 -8.36 11.61
C GLY A 372 2.05 -9.56 12.36
N ALA A 373 1.41 -9.99 13.42
CA ALA A 373 1.68 -11.32 13.96
C ALA A 373 1.23 -12.39 12.96
N LEU A 374 0.07 -12.20 12.37
CA LEU A 374 -0.36 -12.91 11.18
C LEU A 374 -0.48 -11.89 10.04
N THR A 375 0.25 -12.10 8.95
CA THR A 375 0.15 -11.30 7.73
C THR A 375 -0.24 -12.20 6.58
N VAL A 376 -1.38 -11.93 5.98
CA VAL A 376 -1.88 -12.65 4.81
C VAL A 376 -2.12 -11.68 3.68
N ALA A 377 -1.41 -11.82 2.59
CA ALA A 377 -1.61 -11.03 1.38
C ALA A 377 -2.05 -11.95 0.23
N LYS A 378 -3.21 -11.66 -0.32
CA LYS A 378 -3.78 -12.37 -1.47
C LYS A 378 -3.95 -11.39 -2.62
N ALA A 379 -3.23 -11.61 -3.69
CA ALA A 379 -3.29 -10.79 -4.89
C ALA A 379 -3.01 -11.64 -6.12
N VAL A 380 -3.41 -11.15 -7.29
CA VAL A 380 -2.98 -11.78 -8.54
C VAL A 380 -1.48 -11.60 -8.71
N THR A 381 -0.99 -10.39 -8.50
CA THR A 381 0.43 -10.06 -8.54
C THR A 381 0.84 -9.35 -7.25
N ILE A 382 1.91 -9.84 -6.64
CA ILE A 382 2.54 -9.22 -5.48
C ILE A 382 3.92 -8.73 -5.92
N ASN A 383 4.13 -7.43 -5.86
CA ASN A 383 5.42 -6.80 -6.11
C ASN A 383 5.96 -6.18 -4.82
N ASN A 384 7.05 -6.71 -4.32
CA ASN A 384 7.78 -6.16 -3.20
C ASN A 384 9.11 -5.61 -3.72
N LEU A 385 9.26 -4.31 -3.74
CA LEU A 385 10.31 -3.63 -4.50
C LEU A 385 11.20 -2.79 -3.60
N GLY A 386 12.50 -2.90 -3.79
CA GLY A 386 13.50 -2.02 -3.19
C GLY A 386 13.42 -1.93 -1.67
N THR A 387 12.94 -0.81 -1.16
CA THR A 387 12.74 -0.60 0.28
C THR A 387 11.55 -1.39 0.86
N GLY A 388 10.82 -2.12 0.02
CA GLY A 388 9.65 -2.89 0.45
C GLY A 388 10.01 -3.98 1.46
N ARG A 389 9.22 -4.05 2.51
CA ARG A 389 9.34 -5.03 3.60
C ARG A 389 7.97 -5.61 3.89
N ILE A 390 7.86 -6.92 3.77
CA ILE A 390 6.65 -7.65 4.15
C ILE A 390 7.05 -8.61 5.26
N TYR A 391 6.52 -8.40 6.45
CA TYR A 391 6.85 -9.15 7.66
C TYR A 391 5.61 -9.81 8.27
N GLY A 392 5.86 -10.80 9.10
CA GLY A 392 4.87 -11.45 9.93
C GLY A 392 5.52 -12.46 10.85
N ASP A 393 4.83 -12.87 11.92
CA ASP A 393 5.24 -14.08 12.65
C ASP A 393 4.89 -15.28 11.77
N HIS A 394 3.62 -15.44 11.44
CA HIS A 394 3.19 -16.24 10.31
C HIS A 394 2.91 -15.30 9.14
N LEU A 395 3.68 -15.43 8.09
CA LEU A 395 3.55 -14.66 6.87
C LEU A 395 3.09 -15.58 5.75
N ALA A 396 1.97 -15.28 5.14
CA ALA A 396 1.36 -16.09 4.10
C ALA A 396 1.01 -15.24 2.88
N LEU A 397 1.48 -15.65 1.72
CA LEU A 397 1.28 -14.96 0.45
C LEU A 397 0.59 -15.89 -0.54
N GLN A 398 -0.43 -15.40 -1.23
CA GLN A 398 -1.12 -16.15 -2.29
C GLN A 398 -1.26 -15.28 -3.53
N GLY A 399 -1.05 -15.87 -4.69
CA GLY A 399 -1.24 -15.20 -5.98
C GLY A 399 -0.75 -16.02 -7.16
N ASP A 400 -0.82 -15.41 -8.34
CA ASP A 400 -0.25 -15.99 -9.56
C ASP A 400 1.24 -15.69 -9.66
N THR A 401 1.64 -14.48 -9.30
CA THR A 401 3.03 -14.02 -9.44
C THR A 401 3.47 -13.25 -8.18
N LEU A 402 4.63 -13.60 -7.68
CA LEU A 402 5.35 -12.88 -6.65
C LEU A 402 6.68 -12.40 -7.21
N ASN A 403 6.91 -11.11 -7.17
CA ASN A 403 8.18 -10.48 -7.52
C ASN A 403 8.77 -9.80 -6.29
N ASN A 404 9.91 -10.28 -5.83
CA ASN A 404 10.68 -9.69 -4.74
C ASN A 404 11.99 -9.18 -5.31
N LEU A 405 12.07 -7.90 -5.61
CA LEU A 405 13.06 -7.33 -6.53
C LEU A 405 13.80 -6.15 -5.94
N GLU A 406 15.03 -6.00 -6.36
CA GLU A 406 15.80 -4.77 -6.17
C GLU A 406 15.17 -3.61 -6.94
N GLU A 407 15.22 -2.44 -6.33
CA GLU A 407 14.88 -1.16 -6.94
C GLU A 407 15.76 -0.07 -6.33
N ASP A 408 16.34 0.79 -7.14
CA ASP A 408 17.20 1.90 -6.70
C ASP A 408 18.35 1.45 -5.77
N ASN A 409 19.02 0.36 -6.13
CA ASN A 409 20.12 -0.26 -5.37
C ASN A 409 19.74 -0.74 -3.96
N LYS A 410 18.46 -0.97 -3.71
CA LYS A 410 17.96 -1.54 -2.46
C LYS A 410 17.22 -2.83 -2.74
N SER A 411 17.51 -3.85 -1.97
CA SER A 411 16.92 -5.17 -2.13
C SER A 411 15.71 -5.34 -1.25
N ALA A 412 14.64 -5.89 -1.81
CA ALA A 412 13.40 -6.14 -1.11
C ALA A 412 13.51 -7.32 -0.16
N VAL A 413 12.76 -7.29 0.93
CA VAL A 413 12.75 -8.35 1.95
C VAL A 413 11.33 -8.80 2.25
N ILE A 414 11.13 -10.11 2.21
CA ILE A 414 9.95 -10.79 2.71
C ILE A 414 10.43 -11.72 3.82
N ALA A 415 10.01 -11.47 5.06
CA ALA A 415 10.55 -12.16 6.20
C ALA A 415 9.49 -12.55 7.24
N ALA A 416 9.55 -13.79 7.68
CA ALA A 416 8.70 -14.30 8.75
C ALA A 416 9.51 -14.60 10.01
N ARG A 417 8.93 -14.29 11.15
CA ARG A 417 9.54 -14.59 12.46
C ARG A 417 9.37 -16.07 12.85
N GLU A 418 8.33 -16.73 12.37
CA GLU A 418 8.04 -18.12 12.71
C GLU A 418 7.90 -19.00 11.48
N ARG A 419 7.05 -18.60 10.54
CA ARG A 419 6.72 -19.40 9.38
C ARG A 419 6.39 -18.53 8.17
N LEU A 420 6.98 -18.86 7.02
CA LEU A 420 6.69 -18.26 5.73
C LEU A 420 6.01 -19.29 4.82
N ASP A 421 4.78 -18.99 4.42
CA ASP A 421 4.02 -19.78 3.45
C ASP A 421 3.86 -18.97 2.15
N ILE A 422 4.39 -19.53 1.07
CA ILE A 422 4.32 -18.92 -0.25
C ILE A 422 3.44 -19.81 -1.13
N GLY A 423 2.16 -19.47 -1.20
CA GLY A 423 1.18 -20.14 -2.07
C GLY A 423 1.03 -19.39 -3.38
N VAL A 424 2.09 -19.30 -4.17
CA VAL A 424 2.17 -18.49 -5.39
C VAL A 424 2.66 -19.34 -6.54
N ASP A 425 1.98 -19.24 -7.69
CA ASP A 425 2.27 -20.08 -8.84
C ASP A 425 3.65 -19.80 -9.43
N ARG A 426 4.06 -18.54 -9.50
CA ARG A 426 5.35 -18.12 -10.08
C ARG A 426 6.04 -17.13 -9.16
N VAL A 427 7.20 -17.51 -8.66
CA VAL A 427 7.99 -16.72 -7.72
C VAL A 427 9.29 -16.29 -8.38
N LEU A 428 9.57 -14.98 -8.35
CA LEU A 428 10.85 -14.41 -8.73
C LEU A 428 11.44 -13.64 -7.56
N ASN A 429 12.60 -14.08 -7.10
CA ASN A 429 13.40 -13.41 -6.09
C ASN A 429 14.75 -13.05 -6.70
N ARG A 430 15.08 -11.76 -6.78
CA ARG A 430 16.20 -11.31 -7.61
C ARG A 430 17.05 -10.23 -6.94
N ASN A 431 18.34 -10.24 -7.26
CA ASN A 431 19.32 -9.20 -6.92
C ASN A 431 19.38 -8.89 -5.42
N GLU A 432 19.94 -9.83 -4.65
CA GLU A 432 20.08 -9.74 -3.20
C GLU A 432 18.76 -9.64 -2.43
N SER A 433 17.62 -9.67 -3.12
CA SER A 433 16.33 -9.72 -2.45
C SER A 433 16.17 -11.02 -1.67
N THR A 434 15.50 -10.95 -0.55
CA THR A 434 15.48 -12.02 0.44
C THR A 434 14.09 -12.52 0.71
N LEU A 435 13.93 -13.85 0.67
CA LEU A 435 12.80 -14.57 1.22
C LEU A 435 13.31 -15.31 2.47
N LEU A 436 12.88 -14.88 3.64
CA LEU A 436 13.46 -15.30 4.91
C LEU A 436 12.41 -15.85 5.86
N SER A 437 12.73 -16.88 6.58
CA SER A 437 12.01 -17.28 7.78
C SER A 437 12.98 -17.58 8.91
N MET A 438 12.70 -17.11 10.11
CA MET A 438 13.43 -17.56 11.30
C MET A 438 13.08 -19.01 11.67
N GLY A 439 11.93 -19.51 11.24
CA GLY A 439 11.51 -20.89 11.31
C GLY A 439 11.59 -21.58 9.96
N LYS A 440 10.43 -21.91 9.40
CA LYS A 440 10.29 -22.71 8.19
C LYS A 440 9.74 -21.92 7.02
N ILE A 441 10.05 -22.37 5.80
CA ILE A 441 9.50 -21.89 4.54
C ILE A 441 8.80 -23.04 3.84
N HIS A 442 7.53 -22.83 3.46
CA HIS A 442 6.77 -23.73 2.63
C HIS A 442 6.31 -23.04 1.35
N VAL A 443 6.57 -23.67 0.22
CA VAL A 443 6.19 -23.16 -1.10
C VAL A 443 5.16 -24.13 -1.71
N GLY A 444 4.07 -23.55 -2.21
CA GLY A 444 3.01 -24.25 -2.93
C GLY A 444 2.34 -23.30 -3.91
N LYS A 445 1.16 -23.69 -4.42
CA LYS A 445 0.40 -22.92 -5.41
C LYS A 445 -0.61 -21.97 -4.77
N ALA A 446 -1.17 -22.35 -3.65
CA ALA A 446 -2.22 -21.62 -2.95
C ALA A 446 -2.05 -21.75 -1.44
N LEU A 447 -2.88 -21.07 -0.68
CA LEU A 447 -3.01 -21.25 0.76
C LEU A 447 -4.25 -22.06 1.10
N ASP A 448 -4.14 -22.90 2.12
CA ASP A 448 -5.28 -23.60 2.70
C ASP A 448 -6.02 -22.69 3.72
N GLU A 449 -7.00 -23.27 4.41
CA GLU A 449 -7.80 -22.57 5.42
C GLU A 449 -7.00 -22.09 6.64
N ASN A 450 -5.81 -22.67 6.88
CA ASN A 450 -4.89 -22.31 7.94
C ASN A 450 -3.78 -21.38 7.45
N ASN A 451 -3.92 -20.81 6.27
CA ASN A 451 -2.93 -19.97 5.60
C ASN A 451 -1.59 -20.66 5.40
N GLN A 452 -1.62 -21.97 5.18
CA GLN A 452 -0.45 -22.78 4.87
C GLN A 452 -0.41 -23.10 3.38
N ALA A 453 0.78 -23.07 2.81
CA ALA A 453 0.98 -23.34 1.39
C ALA A 453 0.56 -24.76 1.04
N THR A 454 -0.18 -24.92 -0.03
CA THR A 454 -0.69 -26.19 -0.54
C THR A 454 -0.68 -26.19 -2.07
N GLY A 455 -0.75 -27.40 -2.64
CA GLY A 455 -0.70 -27.57 -4.09
C GLY A 455 0.70 -27.40 -4.67
N LYS A 456 0.82 -27.63 -5.97
CA LYS A 456 2.09 -27.57 -6.69
C LYS A 456 2.12 -26.34 -7.58
N SER A 457 3.06 -25.44 -7.35
CA SER A 457 3.27 -24.23 -8.14
C SER A 457 4.06 -24.53 -9.43
N THR A 458 4.19 -23.55 -10.31
CA THR A 458 4.91 -23.72 -11.57
C THR A 458 6.41 -23.58 -11.36
N TYR A 459 6.87 -22.50 -10.76
CA TYR A 459 8.30 -22.32 -10.53
C TYR A 459 8.63 -21.37 -9.37
N VAL A 460 9.85 -21.55 -8.87
CA VAL A 460 10.55 -20.61 -8.01
C VAL A 460 11.88 -20.24 -8.69
N HIS A 461 12.05 -18.97 -9.04
CA HIS A 461 13.27 -18.45 -9.62
C HIS A 461 14.01 -17.58 -8.60
N ASN A 462 15.19 -17.99 -8.21
CA ASN A 462 16.07 -17.25 -7.31
C ASN A 462 17.31 -16.81 -8.08
N TYR A 463 17.28 -15.60 -8.61
CA TYR A 463 18.34 -15.04 -9.44
C TYR A 463 19.16 -14.02 -8.67
N ASN A 464 20.35 -14.37 -8.24
CA ASN A 464 21.21 -13.56 -7.36
C ASN A 464 20.53 -13.20 -6.03
N GLY A 465 19.49 -13.91 -5.66
CA GLY A 465 18.68 -13.67 -4.48
C GLY A 465 18.99 -14.66 -3.36
N VAL A 466 18.31 -14.47 -2.25
CA VAL A 466 18.46 -15.30 -1.06
C VAL A 466 17.13 -15.87 -0.64
N ILE A 467 17.08 -17.19 -0.49
CA ILE A 467 15.98 -17.91 0.14
C ILE A 467 16.55 -18.60 1.36
N GLU A 468 16.10 -18.27 2.56
CA GLU A 468 16.73 -18.71 3.79
C GLU A 468 15.74 -19.04 4.90
N ALA A 469 15.82 -20.26 5.42
CA ALA A 469 15.10 -20.68 6.62
C ALA A 469 16.10 -21.02 7.72
N LEU A 470 16.07 -20.24 8.80
CA LEU A 470 17.01 -20.44 9.93
C LEU A 470 16.69 -21.66 10.76
N ASN A 471 15.42 -22.08 10.78
CA ASN A 471 14.94 -23.23 11.56
C ASN A 471 15.27 -23.13 13.07
N LEU A 472 15.16 -21.92 13.65
CA LEU A 472 15.60 -21.66 15.02
C LEU A 472 14.78 -22.40 16.09
N TYR A 473 13.59 -22.85 15.75
CA TYR A 473 12.63 -23.44 16.69
C TYR A 473 12.58 -24.97 16.62
N ASP A 474 13.36 -25.57 15.75
CA ASP A 474 13.39 -27.02 15.55
C ASP A 474 14.81 -27.56 15.72
N ASN A 475 15.10 -28.12 16.89
CA ASN A 475 16.40 -28.68 17.21
C ASN A 475 16.66 -30.01 16.49
N ALA A 476 15.64 -30.68 15.96
CA ALA A 476 15.77 -31.96 15.28
C ALA A 476 16.21 -31.85 13.82
N LYS A 477 16.40 -30.64 13.30
CA LYS A 477 16.82 -30.35 11.93
C LYS A 477 15.96 -31.02 10.84
N ASN A 478 14.71 -31.12 11.11
CA ASN A 478 13.71 -31.54 10.14
C ASN A 478 13.68 -30.57 8.94
N LYS A 479 12.87 -30.93 7.96
CA LYS A 479 12.68 -30.07 6.78
C LYS A 479 12.35 -28.63 7.21
N ALA A 480 13.21 -27.70 6.88
CA ALA A 480 13.00 -26.28 7.14
C ALA A 480 12.47 -25.57 5.89
N ILE A 481 12.88 -26.00 4.71
CA ILE A 481 12.34 -25.51 3.44
C ILE A 481 11.70 -26.65 2.70
N THR A 482 10.45 -26.48 2.30
CA THR A 482 9.70 -27.42 1.48
C THR A 482 9.27 -26.72 0.20
N PHE A 483 9.76 -27.21 -0.95
CA PHE A 483 9.36 -26.75 -2.27
C PHE A 483 8.35 -27.72 -2.88
N ASN A 484 7.11 -27.31 -3.02
CA ASN A 484 6.11 -28.02 -3.80
C ASN A 484 5.84 -27.23 -5.07
N THR A 485 6.72 -27.39 -6.04
CA THR A 485 6.76 -26.64 -7.28
C THR A 485 7.30 -27.46 -8.43
N GLY A 486 7.06 -27.04 -9.66
CA GLY A 486 7.58 -27.73 -10.84
C GLY A 486 9.08 -27.57 -11.01
N THR A 487 9.59 -26.36 -10.86
CA THR A 487 11.00 -26.05 -11.08
C THR A 487 11.49 -25.06 -10.04
N VAL A 488 12.72 -25.30 -9.54
CA VAL A 488 13.47 -24.33 -8.75
C VAL A 488 14.72 -23.99 -9.54
N GLU A 489 14.87 -22.74 -9.93
CA GLU A 489 16.08 -22.22 -10.53
C GLU A 489 16.84 -21.37 -9.51
N ASN A 490 18.07 -21.73 -9.23
CA ASN A 490 18.97 -20.99 -8.35
C ASN A 490 20.18 -20.58 -9.17
N LYS A 491 20.15 -19.37 -9.69
CA LYS A 491 21.10 -18.89 -10.70
C LYS A 491 21.56 -17.49 -10.41
N HIS A 492 22.68 -17.12 -10.99
CA HIS A 492 22.96 -15.70 -11.14
C HIS A 492 22.43 -15.21 -12.50
N PHE A 493 21.86 -14.00 -12.50
CA PHE A 493 21.06 -13.50 -13.62
C PHE A 493 21.81 -12.48 -14.51
N PHE A 494 22.82 -11.80 -13.98
CA PHE A 494 23.48 -10.69 -14.68
C PHE A 494 24.97 -10.91 -14.88
N LEU A 495 25.37 -12.11 -15.32
CA LEU A 495 26.73 -12.29 -15.78
C LEU A 495 26.86 -11.69 -17.18
N GLU A 496 27.44 -10.53 -17.26
CA GLU A 496 27.80 -9.93 -18.54
C GLU A 496 29.18 -10.41 -18.93
N THR A 497 29.28 -11.03 -20.09
CA THR A 497 30.53 -11.54 -20.62
C THR A 497 30.76 -11.00 -22.02
N GLU A 498 32.00 -10.83 -22.35
CA GLU A 498 32.44 -10.46 -23.71
C GLU A 498 33.61 -11.36 -24.12
N ASN A 499 33.67 -11.70 -25.38
CA ASN A 499 34.83 -12.40 -25.93
C ASN A 499 35.81 -11.36 -26.48
N VAL A 500 36.96 -11.27 -25.86
CA VAL A 500 38.01 -10.29 -26.20
C VAL A 500 39.32 -10.95 -26.53
N ASP A 501 40.09 -10.33 -27.40
CA ASP A 501 41.44 -10.73 -27.68
C ASP A 501 42.36 -10.28 -26.55
N ILE A 502 42.78 -11.22 -25.73
CA ILE A 502 43.62 -10.94 -24.55
C ILE A 502 45.11 -10.87 -24.91
N SER A 503 45.51 -11.48 -25.99
CA SER A 503 46.91 -11.43 -26.47
C SER A 503 46.95 -11.63 -27.99
N SER A 504 47.94 -10.99 -28.60
CA SER A 504 48.27 -11.18 -29.98
C SER A 504 49.82 -11.20 -30.07
N THR A 505 50.38 -12.35 -30.32
CA THR A 505 51.82 -12.55 -30.25
C THR A 505 52.32 -13.09 -31.57
N PRO A 506 53.32 -12.45 -32.18
CA PRO A 506 53.99 -13.02 -33.35
C PRO A 506 54.82 -14.24 -32.92
N VAL A 507 54.71 -15.31 -33.69
CA VAL A 507 55.41 -16.56 -33.45
C VAL A 507 56.13 -16.98 -34.71
N PHE A 508 57.39 -17.34 -34.56
CA PHE A 508 58.18 -17.90 -35.64
C PHE A 508 58.76 -19.23 -35.19
N GLU A 509 58.56 -20.28 -36.00
CA GLU A 509 58.97 -21.64 -35.64
C GLU A 509 59.59 -22.32 -36.83
N TYR A 510 60.61 -23.15 -36.55
CA TYR A 510 61.21 -24.05 -37.49
C TYR A 510 60.77 -25.48 -37.22
N ARG A 511 60.57 -26.23 -38.31
CA ARG A 511 60.48 -27.68 -38.26
C ARG A 511 61.46 -28.26 -39.27
N ILE A 512 62.40 -29.12 -38.81
CA ILE A 512 63.55 -29.62 -39.63
C ILE A 512 63.19 -31.01 -40.13
N GLY A 513 63.10 -31.16 -41.43
CA GLY A 513 62.90 -32.48 -42.09
C GLY A 513 61.67 -33.19 -41.52
N ASN A 514 61.87 -34.44 -41.12
CA ASN A 514 60.84 -35.29 -40.52
C ASN A 514 60.89 -35.28 -39.01
N ASP A 515 61.68 -34.38 -38.43
CA ASP A 515 61.71 -34.24 -36.94
C ASP A 515 60.42 -33.60 -36.44
N SER A 516 59.88 -34.17 -35.38
CA SER A 516 58.67 -33.64 -34.74
C SER A 516 58.94 -32.46 -33.81
N THR A 517 60.19 -32.14 -33.55
CA THR A 517 60.57 -31.05 -32.65
C THR A 517 60.30 -29.70 -33.32
N ILE A 518 59.73 -28.80 -32.55
CA ILE A 518 59.44 -27.42 -32.94
C ILE A 518 60.53 -26.52 -32.31
N TYR A 519 61.22 -25.76 -33.14
CA TYR A 519 62.26 -24.85 -32.70
C TYR A 519 61.83 -23.41 -32.85
N GLY A 520 61.91 -22.63 -31.81
CA GLY A 520 61.59 -21.20 -31.84
C GLY A 520 62.63 -20.37 -32.60
N LYS A 521 62.34 -19.10 -32.84
CA LYS A 521 63.20 -18.18 -33.55
C LYS A 521 64.60 -18.07 -32.98
N ASP A 522 64.71 -18.04 -31.65
CA ASP A 522 65.96 -17.84 -30.92
C ASP A 522 66.53 -19.15 -30.34
N SER A 523 66.12 -20.28 -30.87
CA SER A 523 66.48 -21.60 -30.37
C SER A 523 67.91 -22.02 -30.74
N GLY A 524 68.61 -21.29 -31.60
CA GLY A 524 69.92 -21.63 -32.11
C GLY A 524 69.90 -22.48 -33.36
N VAL A 525 68.78 -22.64 -34.04
CA VAL A 525 68.69 -23.23 -35.38
C VAL A 525 69.51 -22.41 -36.34
N TYR A 526 70.33 -23.05 -37.12
CA TYR A 526 71.18 -22.36 -38.09
C TYR A 526 71.13 -23.00 -39.46
N LYS A 527 71.36 -22.18 -40.49
CA LYS A 527 71.35 -22.57 -41.91
C LYS A 527 72.79 -22.44 -42.42
N VAL A 528 73.24 -23.43 -43.15
CA VAL A 528 74.53 -23.38 -43.79
C VAL A 528 74.35 -23.56 -45.28
N LYS A 529 74.92 -22.63 -46.05
CA LYS A 529 74.95 -22.75 -47.48
C LYS A 529 75.93 -23.84 -47.87
N GLN A 530 75.55 -24.77 -48.72
CA GLN A 530 76.43 -25.81 -49.21
C GLN A 530 77.33 -25.19 -50.27
N ASP A 531 78.64 -25.20 -49.95
CA ASP A 531 79.71 -24.77 -50.83
C ASP A 531 80.32 -25.91 -51.67
N ASP A 532 79.54 -26.93 -51.94
CA ASP A 532 80.07 -28.07 -52.64
C ASP A 532 80.21 -27.79 -54.12
N LYS A 533 81.46 -27.72 -54.51
CA LYS A 533 81.92 -27.63 -55.88
C LYS A 533 82.21 -28.99 -56.51
N SER A 534 81.80 -30.08 -55.92
CA SER A 534 82.09 -31.41 -56.42
C SER A 534 81.24 -31.64 -57.69
N HIS A 535 81.94 -31.54 -58.82
CA HIS A 535 81.38 -32.04 -60.06
C HIS A 535 81.49 -33.57 -60.04
N PHE A 536 80.44 -34.27 -59.91
CA PHE A 536 80.38 -35.68 -60.18
C PHE A 536 80.61 -35.87 -61.68
N ALA A 537 81.63 -36.64 -61.99
CA ALA A 537 82.08 -36.95 -63.40
C ALA A 537 80.83 -37.44 -64.19
N GLY A 538 80.49 -36.67 -65.22
CA GLY A 538 79.48 -37.01 -66.21
C GLY A 538 78.02 -36.46 -65.93
N LEU A 539 77.80 -35.75 -64.83
CA LEU A 539 76.53 -35.09 -64.57
C LEU A 539 76.82 -33.62 -64.27
N ASN A 540 76.50 -32.73 -65.14
CA ASN A 540 76.59 -31.28 -64.94
C ASN A 540 75.57 -30.84 -63.88
N LYS A 541 75.79 -31.15 -62.59
CA LYS A 541 75.00 -30.65 -61.49
C LYS A 541 75.79 -29.61 -60.74
N GLU A 542 75.42 -28.41 -60.84
CA GLU A 542 75.95 -27.31 -60.07
C GLU A 542 74.98 -27.05 -58.88
N ILE A 543 75.57 -26.84 -57.73
CA ILE A 543 74.83 -26.50 -56.51
C ILE A 543 74.90 -24.97 -56.43
N LYS A 544 73.76 -24.30 -56.53
CA LYS A 544 73.64 -22.87 -56.31
C LYS A 544 72.55 -22.62 -55.28
N ASP A 545 72.91 -21.84 -54.25
CA ASP A 545 71.96 -21.43 -53.22
C ASP A 545 71.24 -22.59 -52.53
N LEU A 546 71.92 -23.69 -52.33
CA LEU A 546 71.41 -24.80 -51.59
C LEU A 546 71.79 -24.63 -50.10
N TYR A 547 70.87 -24.71 -49.23
CA TYR A 547 71.05 -24.58 -47.78
C TYR A 547 70.62 -25.85 -47.12
N TYR A 548 71.35 -26.16 -46.04
CA TYR A 548 70.98 -27.17 -45.04
C TYR A 548 70.65 -26.47 -43.74
N ILE A 549 69.67 -26.96 -43.08
CA ILE A 549 69.24 -26.46 -41.74
C ILE A 549 69.69 -27.47 -40.69
N TYR A 550 70.19 -26.98 -39.56
CA TYR A 550 70.70 -27.79 -38.44
C TYR A 550 69.95 -27.47 -37.16
N SER A 551 69.73 -28.53 -36.36
CA SER A 551 69.31 -28.36 -34.99
C SER A 551 70.39 -27.62 -34.18
N PRO A 552 69.99 -26.97 -33.03
CA PRO A 552 70.93 -26.19 -32.23
C PRO A 552 72.17 -26.98 -31.80
N ASP A 553 72.02 -28.28 -31.56
CA ASP A 553 73.09 -29.20 -31.21
C ASP A 553 73.85 -29.78 -32.42
N GLY A 554 73.43 -29.46 -33.63
CA GLY A 554 74.03 -29.96 -34.86
C GLY A 554 73.76 -31.42 -35.19
N LYS A 555 72.94 -32.13 -34.43
CA LYS A 555 72.66 -33.54 -34.63
C LYS A 555 71.68 -33.85 -35.70
N ILE A 556 70.72 -32.96 -35.94
CA ILE A 556 69.74 -33.08 -37.00
C ILE A 556 70.10 -32.14 -38.10
N GLU A 557 70.20 -32.68 -39.27
CA GLU A 557 70.55 -31.97 -40.52
C GLU A 557 69.53 -32.34 -41.58
N SER A 558 69.04 -31.35 -42.32
CA SER A 558 68.14 -31.62 -43.41
C SER A 558 68.26 -30.58 -44.51
N ASP A 559 67.96 -30.97 -45.75
CA ASP A 559 67.81 -30.08 -46.89
C ASP A 559 66.39 -29.61 -47.06
N ASN A 560 65.51 -30.03 -46.21
CA ASN A 560 64.14 -29.56 -46.21
C ASN A 560 63.73 -29.15 -44.78
N TRP A 561 62.99 -28.13 -44.72
CA TRP A 561 62.42 -27.62 -43.46
C TRP A 561 61.19 -26.78 -43.70
N HIS A 562 60.46 -26.50 -42.63
CA HIS A 562 59.30 -25.61 -42.69
C HIS A 562 59.54 -24.42 -41.75
N GLU A 563 59.18 -23.23 -42.23
CA GLU A 563 59.17 -22.03 -41.42
C GLU A 563 57.71 -21.60 -41.25
N TYR A 564 57.30 -21.53 -39.98
CA TYR A 564 56.00 -21.08 -39.62
C TYR A 564 56.12 -19.65 -39.09
N ASP A 565 55.50 -18.70 -39.77
CA ASP A 565 55.44 -17.28 -39.41
C ASP A 565 53.97 -16.89 -39.27
N TYR A 566 53.53 -16.83 -38.04
CA TYR A 566 52.13 -16.58 -37.75
C TYR A 566 51.95 -15.72 -36.52
N THR A 567 50.76 -15.16 -36.39
CA THR A 567 50.30 -14.47 -35.17
C THR A 567 49.38 -15.40 -34.38
N ARG A 568 49.71 -15.60 -33.11
CA ARG A 568 48.86 -16.33 -32.19
C ARG A 568 48.00 -15.34 -31.48
N THR A 569 46.70 -15.41 -31.70
CA THR A 569 45.66 -14.61 -31.04
C THR A 569 44.94 -15.49 -30.07
N VAL A 570 44.85 -15.06 -28.80
CA VAL A 570 44.08 -15.71 -27.79
C VAL A 570 42.85 -14.87 -27.51
N ASN A 571 41.67 -15.40 -27.85
CA ASN A 571 40.37 -14.79 -27.59
C ASN A 571 39.75 -15.53 -26.44
N GLU A 572 39.41 -14.80 -25.39
CA GLU A 572 38.80 -15.39 -24.20
C GLU A 572 37.57 -14.67 -23.76
N THR A 573 36.65 -15.42 -23.16
CA THR A 573 35.54 -14.87 -22.45
C THR A 573 35.99 -14.18 -21.18
N VAL A 574 35.64 -12.91 -21.02
CA VAL A 574 35.90 -12.13 -19.80
C VAL A 574 34.59 -11.67 -19.19
N VAL A 575 34.58 -11.55 -17.87
CA VAL A 575 33.41 -11.07 -17.12
C VAL A 575 33.51 -9.55 -17.03
N LEU A 576 32.47 -8.86 -17.50
CA LEU A 576 32.40 -7.39 -17.50
C LEU A 576 31.86 -6.83 -16.19
N ASN A 577 31.06 -7.62 -15.47
CA ASN A 577 30.44 -7.21 -14.21
C ASN A 577 31.04 -7.96 -13.03
N PRO A 578 32.03 -7.37 -12.32
CA PRO A 578 32.68 -8.03 -11.18
C PRO A 578 31.86 -8.02 -9.89
N LYS A 579 30.74 -7.28 -9.85
CA LYS A 579 29.87 -7.16 -8.66
C LYS A 579 28.68 -8.10 -8.74
N TYR A 580 28.92 -9.33 -9.03
CA TYR A 580 27.85 -10.25 -9.13
C TYR A 580 27.80 -11.18 -7.92
N GLN A 581 26.60 -11.55 -7.51
CA GLN A 581 26.38 -12.46 -6.38
C GLN A 581 25.65 -13.71 -6.86
N GLU A 582 26.05 -14.85 -6.30
CA GLU A 582 25.35 -16.10 -6.53
C GLU A 582 23.93 -16.08 -5.94
N GLY A 583 23.03 -16.90 -6.50
CA GLY A 583 21.80 -17.28 -5.84
C GLY A 583 22.11 -18.14 -4.62
N LYS A 584 21.36 -17.98 -3.54
CA LYS A 584 21.53 -18.73 -2.30
C LYS A 584 20.22 -19.30 -1.83
N ILE A 585 20.19 -20.60 -1.59
CA ILE A 585 19.12 -21.30 -0.89
C ILE A 585 19.76 -21.92 0.35
N LEU A 586 19.44 -21.39 1.51
CA LEU A 586 20.09 -21.70 2.76
C LEU A 586 19.10 -22.20 3.79
N SER A 587 19.44 -23.26 4.51
CA SER A 587 18.56 -23.84 5.51
C SER A 587 19.34 -24.28 6.74
N GLY A 588 18.85 -23.92 7.92
CA GLY A 588 19.34 -24.44 9.19
C GLY A 588 18.86 -25.86 9.49
N GLY A 589 17.89 -26.37 8.73
CA GLY A 589 17.39 -27.75 8.76
C GLY A 589 17.54 -28.42 7.41
N GLY A 590 16.65 -29.37 7.09
CA GLY A 590 16.61 -30.01 5.79
C GLY A 590 15.96 -29.15 4.72
N ILE A 591 16.16 -29.51 3.46
CA ILE A 591 15.46 -28.96 2.30
C ILE A 591 14.82 -30.10 1.54
N ASP A 592 13.53 -30.04 1.32
CA ASP A 592 12.80 -31.00 0.51
C ASP A 592 12.32 -30.36 -0.78
N PHE A 593 12.89 -30.76 -1.90
CA PHE A 593 12.48 -30.30 -3.23
C PHE A 593 11.31 -31.09 -3.81
N ASN A 594 10.84 -32.14 -3.11
CA ASN A 594 9.81 -33.05 -3.61
C ASN A 594 10.13 -33.48 -5.06
N ASP A 595 9.19 -33.30 -5.97
CA ASP A 595 9.33 -33.66 -7.40
C ASP A 595 9.89 -32.50 -8.24
N ALA A 596 10.32 -31.41 -7.63
CA ALA A 596 10.79 -30.25 -8.36
C ALA A 596 12.07 -30.56 -9.13
N HIS A 597 12.17 -30.00 -10.32
CA HIS A 597 13.42 -29.94 -11.04
C HIS A 597 14.27 -28.81 -10.45
N LEU A 598 15.41 -29.16 -9.84
CA LEU A 598 16.36 -28.17 -9.33
C LEU A 598 17.42 -27.89 -10.39
N ASP A 599 17.43 -26.67 -10.88
CA ASP A 599 18.46 -26.14 -11.77
C ASP A 599 19.32 -25.13 -11.00
N ASN A 600 20.48 -25.56 -10.54
CA ASN A 600 21.42 -24.74 -9.79
C ASN A 600 22.61 -24.41 -10.67
N GLN A 601 22.81 -23.14 -10.96
CA GLN A 601 23.89 -22.68 -11.81
C GLN A 601 24.68 -21.58 -11.09
N ASP A 602 25.99 -21.82 -10.89
CA ASP A 602 26.91 -20.90 -10.22
C ASP A 602 26.35 -20.34 -8.91
N SER A 603 25.66 -21.16 -8.15
CA SER A 603 24.87 -20.76 -7.01
C SER A 603 24.95 -21.83 -5.91
N LYS A 604 24.52 -21.47 -4.70
CA LYS A 604 24.65 -22.31 -3.52
C LYS A 604 23.32 -22.79 -3.00
N VAL A 605 23.27 -24.09 -2.69
CA VAL A 605 22.19 -24.72 -1.91
C VAL A 605 22.85 -25.39 -0.72
N ILE A 606 22.61 -24.86 0.47
CA ILE A 606 23.24 -25.30 1.71
C ILE A 606 22.17 -25.64 2.75
N ALA A 607 22.25 -26.84 3.31
CA ALA A 607 21.33 -27.27 4.36
C ALA A 607 22.10 -27.79 5.56
N GLY A 608 21.60 -27.49 6.76
CA GLY A 608 22.07 -28.08 8.01
C GLY A 608 21.58 -29.50 8.23
N GLY A 609 20.57 -29.92 7.49
CA GLY A 609 19.98 -31.26 7.49
C GLY A 609 20.03 -31.93 6.13
N LEU A 610 19.09 -32.82 5.86
CA LEU A 610 19.03 -33.58 4.62
C LEU A 610 18.48 -32.73 3.46
N ILE A 611 19.18 -32.77 2.33
CA ILE A 611 18.64 -32.24 1.05
C ILE A 611 18.03 -33.43 0.29
N GLN A 612 16.73 -33.36 0.01
CA GLN A 612 15.99 -34.35 -0.74
C GLN A 612 15.62 -33.83 -2.12
N ILE A 613 16.11 -34.51 -3.15
CA ILE A 613 15.83 -34.20 -4.55
C ILE A 613 15.42 -35.50 -5.21
N ALA A 614 14.35 -35.49 -5.99
CA ALA A 614 13.91 -36.68 -6.73
C ALA A 614 14.97 -37.12 -7.75
N ASP A 615 15.00 -38.43 -8.04
CA ASP A 615 15.96 -38.99 -8.98
C ASP A 615 15.83 -38.33 -10.37
N GLY A 616 16.96 -37.97 -10.95
CA GLY A 616 17.03 -37.32 -12.25
C GLY A 616 16.58 -35.85 -12.30
N GLN A 617 16.24 -35.26 -11.16
CA GLN A 617 15.73 -33.89 -11.09
C GLN A 617 16.79 -32.83 -10.72
N LEU A 618 18.02 -33.22 -10.50
CA LEU A 618 19.11 -32.28 -10.21
C LEU A 618 19.90 -31.96 -11.49
N HIS A 619 19.94 -30.68 -11.82
CA HIS A 619 20.92 -30.11 -12.75
C HIS A 619 21.78 -29.11 -11.98
N ASN A 620 23.07 -29.40 -11.81
CA ASN A 620 24.00 -28.56 -11.10
C ASN A 620 25.18 -28.25 -12.00
N ASP A 621 25.33 -27.01 -12.43
CA ASP A 621 26.30 -26.60 -13.43
C ASP A 621 26.94 -25.26 -13.07
N GLU A 622 28.04 -24.98 -13.75
CA GLU A 622 28.67 -23.66 -13.69
C GLU A 622 28.72 -23.04 -15.09
N PHE A 623 28.63 -21.74 -15.14
CA PHE A 623 28.79 -20.99 -16.37
C PHE A 623 30.26 -20.97 -16.78
N LYS A 624 30.55 -21.54 -17.93
CA LYS A 624 31.93 -21.61 -18.44
C LYS A 624 32.07 -20.71 -19.66
N GLY A 625 33.20 -20.06 -19.73
CA GLY A 625 33.60 -19.32 -20.90
C GLY A 625 34.34 -20.21 -21.88
N ARG A 626 34.85 -19.62 -22.90
CA ARG A 626 35.69 -20.27 -23.91
C ARG A 626 37.01 -19.54 -24.10
N SER A 627 38.03 -20.29 -24.47
CA SER A 627 39.30 -19.76 -24.93
C SER A 627 39.58 -20.29 -26.31
N ILE A 628 39.76 -19.39 -27.27
CA ILE A 628 40.05 -19.72 -28.64
C ILE A 628 41.46 -19.23 -28.98
N VAL A 629 42.34 -20.18 -29.26
CA VAL A 629 43.70 -19.89 -29.71
C VAL A 629 43.71 -20.02 -31.23
N THR A 630 43.99 -18.93 -31.91
CA THR A 630 44.06 -18.89 -33.39
C THR A 630 45.46 -18.57 -33.80
N ASP A 631 46.07 -19.46 -34.56
CA ASP A 631 47.32 -19.24 -35.23
C ASP A 631 47.06 -18.96 -36.69
N ALA A 632 47.37 -17.78 -37.14
CA ALA A 632 47.12 -17.34 -38.52
C ALA A 632 48.35 -16.66 -39.08
N GLY A 633 48.77 -17.13 -40.23
CA GLY A 633 49.95 -16.60 -40.89
C GLY A 633 50.33 -17.40 -42.13
N ARG A 634 51.60 -17.65 -42.22
CA ARG A 634 52.20 -18.32 -43.38
C ARG A 634 53.05 -19.49 -42.99
N LEU A 635 53.00 -20.52 -43.79
CA LEU A 635 53.89 -21.66 -43.77
C LEU A 635 54.71 -21.65 -45.06
N THR A 636 56.01 -21.60 -44.89
CA THR A 636 56.91 -21.71 -46.04
C THR A 636 57.66 -23.03 -45.94
N ALA A 637 57.46 -23.88 -46.92
CA ALA A 637 58.18 -25.12 -47.07
C ALA A 637 59.40 -24.87 -47.90
N PHE A 638 60.56 -25.22 -47.36
CA PHE A 638 61.82 -25.17 -48.04
C PHE A 638 62.27 -26.60 -48.36
N TYR A 639 62.66 -26.81 -49.61
CA TYR A 639 63.06 -28.15 -50.03
C TYR A 639 64.09 -28.06 -51.17
N LYS A 640 64.92 -29.10 -51.28
CA LYS A 640 65.87 -29.27 -52.36
C LYS A 640 65.13 -29.52 -53.68
N GLY A 641 65.32 -28.67 -54.62
CA GLY A 641 64.74 -28.76 -55.96
C GLY A 641 65.79 -28.55 -57.08
N LYS A 642 65.35 -28.82 -58.27
CA LYS A 642 66.18 -28.64 -59.44
C LYS A 642 65.71 -27.44 -60.26
N LYS A 643 66.67 -26.60 -60.64
CA LYS A 643 66.41 -25.47 -61.49
C LYS A 643 67.16 -25.66 -62.83
N LYS A 644 66.47 -25.47 -63.96
CA LYS A 644 67.04 -25.49 -65.33
C LYS A 644 67.56 -24.14 -65.69
N ARG A 645 68.77 -24.09 -66.15
CA ARG A 645 69.33 -22.92 -66.85
C ARG A 645 70.00 -23.37 -68.16
N LYS A 646 69.43 -23.05 -69.32
CA LYS A 646 69.88 -23.50 -70.62
C LYS A 646 70.06 -25.02 -70.71
N TRP A 647 71.29 -25.52 -70.64
CA TRP A 647 71.64 -26.94 -70.76
C TRP A 647 71.90 -27.62 -69.42
N ASP A 648 71.95 -26.88 -68.27
CA ASP A 648 72.35 -27.42 -66.96
C ASP A 648 71.20 -27.43 -65.97
N ARG A 649 71.15 -28.47 -65.11
CA ARG A 649 70.27 -28.56 -63.94
C ARG A 649 71.14 -28.41 -62.74
N TYR A 650 70.81 -27.54 -61.84
CA TYR A 650 71.44 -27.35 -60.55
C TYR A 650 70.49 -27.55 -59.41
N ASP A 651 71.00 -28.00 -58.27
CA ASP A 651 70.29 -28.15 -57.08
C ASP A 651 70.24 -26.80 -56.33
N THR A 652 69.06 -26.43 -55.88
CA THR A 652 68.84 -25.19 -55.16
C THR A 652 67.77 -25.41 -54.13
N THR A 653 67.78 -24.59 -53.13
CA THR A 653 66.65 -24.56 -52.17
C THR A 653 65.48 -23.81 -52.77
N LYS A 654 64.38 -24.49 -52.95
CA LYS A 654 63.11 -23.92 -53.37
C LYS A 654 62.23 -23.68 -52.18
N SER A 655 61.30 -22.76 -52.31
CA SER A 655 60.31 -22.45 -51.29
C SER A 655 58.95 -22.35 -51.86
N ASP A 656 57.96 -22.87 -51.14
CA ASP A 656 56.54 -22.71 -51.40
C ASP A 656 55.85 -22.16 -50.15
N THR A 657 55.18 -21.02 -50.31
CA THR A 657 54.48 -20.39 -49.20
C THR A 657 52.99 -20.67 -49.33
N SER A 658 52.40 -21.11 -48.26
CA SER A 658 50.95 -21.34 -48.14
C SER A 658 50.39 -20.64 -46.91
N ILE A 659 49.10 -20.54 -46.84
CA ILE A 659 48.42 -19.98 -45.67
C ILE A 659 48.50 -21.03 -44.53
N TYR A 660 48.90 -20.59 -43.36
CA TYR A 660 48.83 -21.38 -42.14
C TYR A 660 47.70 -20.87 -41.26
N TYR A 661 46.80 -21.76 -40.93
CA TYR A 661 45.70 -21.45 -40.03
C TYR A 661 45.41 -22.66 -39.13
N LYS A 662 45.40 -22.43 -37.84
CA LYS A 662 45.03 -23.43 -36.85
C LYS A 662 44.25 -22.78 -35.76
N GLN A 663 43.10 -23.34 -35.42
CA GLN A 663 42.25 -22.84 -34.36
C GLN A 663 41.97 -23.98 -33.36
N ASN A 664 42.19 -23.72 -32.08
CA ASN A 664 41.82 -24.61 -31.01
C ASN A 664 40.90 -23.89 -30.05
N GLU A 665 39.82 -24.53 -29.74
CA GLU A 665 38.87 -24.04 -28.75
C GLU A 665 38.92 -24.91 -27.51
N SER A 666 38.93 -24.29 -26.35
CA SER A 666 38.90 -24.96 -25.05
C SER A 666 37.89 -24.22 -24.14
N VAL A 667 37.38 -24.94 -23.17
CA VAL A 667 36.56 -24.39 -22.13
C VAL A 667 37.43 -23.61 -21.16
N LYS A 668 37.01 -22.37 -20.83
CA LYS A 668 37.68 -21.53 -19.85
C LYS A 668 36.85 -21.46 -18.58
N ASP A 669 37.49 -21.72 -17.43
CA ASP A 669 36.90 -21.41 -16.13
C ASP A 669 36.95 -19.89 -15.93
N LEU A 670 35.79 -19.28 -15.65
CA LEU A 670 35.71 -17.83 -15.46
C LEU A 670 36.20 -17.35 -14.10
N GLY A 671 36.50 -18.27 -13.16
CA GLY A 671 37.04 -17.94 -11.85
C GLY A 671 36.11 -17.12 -10.95
N VAL A 672 34.82 -16.98 -11.36
CA VAL A 672 33.85 -16.19 -10.65
C VAL A 672 33.46 -16.86 -9.34
N PHE A 673 33.50 -18.19 -9.32
CA PHE A 673 33.35 -19.01 -8.12
C PHE A 673 34.62 -19.83 -7.90
N ALA A 674 35.49 -19.37 -7.03
CA ALA A 674 36.46 -20.26 -6.46
C ALA A 674 35.74 -21.27 -5.56
N TYR A 675 35.28 -22.36 -6.14
CA TYR A 675 34.88 -23.52 -5.36
C TYR A 675 36.11 -23.98 -4.57
N LYS A 676 36.11 -23.64 -3.30
CA LYS A 676 37.08 -24.26 -2.40
C LYS A 676 36.53 -25.65 -2.10
N GLU A 677 37.12 -26.62 -2.75
CA GLU A 677 36.76 -28.05 -2.68
C GLU A 677 36.75 -28.62 -1.24
N ASN A 678 37.18 -27.85 -0.26
CA ASN A 678 37.43 -28.30 1.09
C ASN A 678 36.52 -27.70 2.17
N VAL A 679 35.40 -27.06 1.82
CA VAL A 679 34.47 -26.55 2.82
C VAL A 679 33.16 -27.28 2.72
N ALA A 680 33.21 -28.60 2.85
CA ALA A 680 32.02 -29.32 3.31
C ALA A 680 31.75 -28.84 4.74
N PRO A 681 30.55 -28.31 5.04
CA PRO A 681 30.25 -27.94 6.41
C PRO A 681 30.44 -29.15 7.33
N GLU A 682 31.28 -29.04 8.33
CA GLU A 682 31.38 -30.06 9.36
C GLU A 682 30.12 -29.95 10.23
N PHE A 683 29.34 -31.03 10.23
CA PHE A 683 28.20 -31.13 11.11
C PHE A 683 28.66 -31.75 12.43
N THR A 684 28.30 -31.11 13.55
CA THR A 684 28.52 -31.67 14.87
C THR A 684 27.69 -32.96 15.05
N ASN A 685 28.04 -33.80 16.04
CA ASN A 685 27.28 -35.01 16.37
C ASN A 685 25.76 -34.79 16.63
N ASN A 686 25.35 -33.55 16.83
CA ASN A 686 23.94 -33.17 16.98
C ASN A 686 23.27 -32.75 15.67
N GLY A 687 23.97 -32.90 14.55
CA GLY A 687 23.48 -32.49 13.24
C GLY A 687 23.38 -30.98 13.06
N VAL A 688 23.99 -30.16 13.92
CA VAL A 688 24.07 -28.71 13.77
C VAL A 688 25.35 -28.37 13.03
N ALA A 689 25.24 -27.63 11.93
CA ALA A 689 26.42 -27.12 11.25
C ALA A 689 27.26 -26.34 12.24
N ASN A 690 28.59 -26.55 12.17
CA ASN A 690 29.49 -25.78 12.98
C ASN A 690 29.27 -24.29 12.64
N LYS A 691 29.31 -23.46 13.67
CA LYS A 691 29.00 -22.02 13.58
C LYS A 691 29.91 -21.26 12.60
N GLY A 692 31.15 -21.73 12.39
CA GLY A 692 32.05 -21.18 11.37
C GLY A 692 31.73 -21.58 9.94
N ASP A 693 30.82 -22.56 9.72
CA ASP A 693 30.47 -23.08 8.41
C ASP A 693 29.10 -22.60 7.95
N VAL A 694 28.06 -23.44 8.09
CA VAL A 694 26.71 -23.09 7.58
C VAL A 694 26.02 -22.08 8.49
N GLY A 695 26.13 -22.22 9.82
CA GLY A 695 25.43 -21.35 10.77
C GLY A 695 25.89 -19.90 10.70
N ASP A 696 27.21 -19.66 10.64
CA ASP A 696 27.73 -18.29 10.56
C ASP A 696 27.53 -17.68 9.18
N VAL A 697 27.62 -18.46 8.12
CA VAL A 697 27.33 -17.99 6.76
C VAL A 697 25.88 -17.52 6.66
N VAL A 698 24.95 -18.28 7.23
CA VAL A 698 23.53 -17.94 7.25
C VAL A 698 23.28 -16.66 8.06
N LEU A 699 23.83 -16.59 9.27
CA LEU A 699 23.67 -15.42 10.15
C LEU A 699 24.37 -14.17 9.60
N ASN A 700 25.59 -14.31 9.09
CA ASN A 700 26.33 -13.21 8.47
C ASN A 700 25.62 -12.71 7.23
N HIS A 701 25.03 -13.60 6.44
CA HIS A 701 24.28 -13.22 5.28
C HIS A 701 23.02 -12.44 5.66
N LEU A 702 22.29 -12.87 6.68
CA LEU A 702 21.16 -12.12 7.24
C LEU A 702 21.58 -10.71 7.65
N THR A 703 22.63 -10.59 8.43
CA THR A 703 23.15 -9.31 8.90
C THR A 703 23.56 -8.42 7.72
N GLN A 704 24.28 -8.97 6.75
CA GLN A 704 24.73 -8.21 5.58
C GLN A 704 23.57 -7.79 4.65
N SER A 705 22.59 -8.65 4.42
CA SER A 705 21.46 -8.34 3.54
C SER A 705 20.47 -7.39 4.20
N LEU A 706 20.35 -7.40 5.52
CA LEU A 706 19.42 -6.60 6.28
C LEU A 706 19.99 -5.24 6.70
N ASP A 707 21.29 -5.14 6.96
CA ASP A 707 21.96 -3.90 7.35
C ASP A 707 21.93 -2.84 6.25
N LYS A 708 21.98 -3.24 4.99
CA LYS A 708 21.92 -2.29 3.87
C LYS A 708 20.61 -1.51 3.78
N SER A 709 19.56 -2.00 4.42
CA SER A 709 18.24 -1.39 4.39
C SER A 709 17.75 -0.89 5.75
N ALA A 710 18.38 -1.31 6.85
CA ALA A 710 18.08 -0.93 8.23
C ALA A 710 16.59 -1.04 8.64
N LEU A 711 15.80 -1.85 7.94
CA LEU A 711 14.37 -2.01 8.22
C LEU A 711 14.04 -3.22 9.08
N TYR A 712 14.96 -4.14 9.23
CA TYR A 712 14.72 -5.38 9.94
C TYR A 712 15.97 -5.82 10.69
N ASN A 713 15.85 -6.10 11.96
CA ASN A 713 16.94 -6.60 12.79
C ASN A 713 16.52 -7.92 13.43
N VAL A 714 17.25 -8.99 13.13
CA VAL A 714 17.01 -10.30 13.72
C VAL A 714 17.82 -10.43 15.00
N ASN A 715 17.13 -10.47 16.12
CA ASN A 715 17.74 -10.81 17.40
C ASN A 715 17.34 -12.24 17.78
N PRO A 716 18.25 -13.22 17.73
CA PRO A 716 17.90 -14.61 18.06
C PRO A 716 17.51 -14.82 19.52
N ASN A 717 17.81 -13.86 20.38
CA ASN A 717 17.42 -13.89 21.81
C ASN A 717 16.15 -13.06 22.10
N ALA A 718 15.58 -12.42 21.09
CA ALA A 718 14.34 -11.68 21.26
C ALA A 718 13.18 -12.63 21.58
N PRO A 719 12.21 -12.22 22.41
CA PRO A 719 11.01 -12.99 22.62
C PRO A 719 10.31 -13.30 21.30
N LYS A 720 9.66 -14.46 21.25
CA LYS A 720 8.88 -14.89 20.07
C LYS A 720 7.87 -13.80 19.69
N GLY A 721 7.81 -13.45 18.40
CA GLY A 721 6.96 -12.37 17.91
C GLY A 721 7.57 -10.97 17.96
N TYR A 722 8.77 -10.83 18.52
CA TYR A 722 9.47 -9.54 18.53
C TYR A 722 10.38 -9.40 17.33
N VAL A 723 10.05 -8.44 16.47
CA VAL A 723 10.99 -7.85 15.52
C VAL A 723 11.33 -6.47 16.04
N ILE A 724 12.59 -6.21 16.25
CA ILE A 724 13.06 -4.88 16.62
C ILE A 724 13.22 -4.10 15.31
N GLU A 725 12.33 -3.14 15.12
CA GLU A 725 12.43 -2.24 13.99
C GLU A 725 13.55 -1.23 14.25
N THR A 726 14.53 -1.24 13.38
CA THR A 726 15.69 -0.35 13.49
C THR A 726 15.58 0.91 12.65
N ASP A 727 14.63 0.95 11.72
CA ASP A 727 14.37 2.16 10.94
C ASP A 727 13.58 3.16 11.81
N PRO A 728 14.09 4.38 12.04
CA PRO A 728 13.42 5.39 12.85
C PRO A 728 12.00 5.72 12.38
N ARG A 729 11.70 5.55 11.09
CA ARG A 729 10.37 5.80 10.53
C ARG A 729 9.31 4.85 11.08
N PHE A 730 9.71 3.66 11.49
CA PHE A 730 8.83 2.60 11.97
C PHE A 730 9.04 2.22 13.44
N ALA A 731 9.99 2.87 14.11
CA ALA A 731 10.41 2.53 15.48
C ALA A 731 9.29 2.66 16.53
N ASN A 732 8.27 3.48 16.27
CA ASN A 732 7.17 3.72 17.22
C ASN A 732 6.05 2.68 17.14
N LYS A 733 6.13 1.69 16.26
CA LYS A 733 5.09 0.68 16.09
C LYS A 733 4.79 -0.07 17.39
N GLN A 734 5.81 -0.54 18.07
CA GLN A 734 5.64 -1.29 19.32
C GLN A 734 5.00 -0.44 20.41
N LYS A 735 5.41 0.82 20.52
CA LYS A 735 4.87 1.76 21.50
C LYS A 735 3.39 2.05 21.26
N TRP A 736 2.97 2.11 20.01
CA TRP A 736 1.57 2.33 19.65
C TRP A 736 0.70 1.10 19.89
N LEU A 737 1.20 -0.09 19.59
CA LEU A 737 0.50 -1.36 19.83
C LEU A 737 0.44 -1.76 21.29
N SER A 738 1.33 -1.24 22.13
CA SER A 738 1.39 -1.53 23.56
C SER A 738 0.66 -0.52 24.44
N SER A 739 0.24 0.60 23.89
CA SER A 739 -0.56 1.58 24.62
C SER A 739 -2.01 1.12 24.67
N ASP A 740 -2.44 0.64 25.82
CA ASP A 740 -3.85 0.30 26.10
C ASP A 740 -4.77 1.53 25.96
#